data_4501b4a5dc8b5f5e26ab3cfe8297dfde
#
_entry.id   4501b4a5dc8b5f5e26ab3cfe8297dfde
#
_cell.length_a   1.000
_cell.length_b   1.000
_cell.length_c   1.000
_cell.angle_alpha   90.00
_cell.angle_beta   90.00
_cell.angle_gamma   90.00
#
_symmetry.space_group_name_H-M   'P 1'
#
loop_
_entity.id
_entity.type
_entity.pdbx_description
1 polymer ?
#
loop_
_entity_poly.entity_id
_entity_poly.type
_entity_poly.pdbx_seq_one_letter_code
_entity_poly.pdbx_strand_id
1 'polypeptide(L)'
;METLRFQVVGEAFKKKPLKVKTPVERPAKYFGSKVFNREKMYRYLPKDIFEKMVDVIDNGAQLDRKVADVVAEGMKQWATEQGVTHYTHWFQPLTEGTAEKHDSFIEHDGKGGMMEEFTGKLLVQQEPDASSFPSGGIRSTFEARGYSAWDPTSPVFIIDDTLCIPTVFISYSGEALDYKTPLLRALHAVNVAATEVCHYFDPSVKKVTSNLGWEQEYFLVDEGLYAARPDLLLTGRTLMGHDSAKNQQMDDHYFGSIPERVAAFMRELEIEALKLGIPCKTRHNEVAPNQFELAPIYEDTNLAVDHNMLLMSVMKRVARKHGFRVLLHEKPFAGINGSGKHNNWSLSTDNGILLHAPGKTAEQNLRFATFIVETLMGVYRHNGLLKASIMSATNAHRLGTNEAPPAIISSFLGKQLSELLDHIEKADKDNLFSMDGKQGMKMDIPEIPELLIDNTDRNRTSPFAFTGNRFEFRAVGSEANCASAMIALNSAVAEALIHFKKRVDERIPAFAKKYEGTGHSGVFHAIIDVLREDIKTCKPIRFDGNGYSDEWVEEATRRGLDVEKSCPIIFKRYLDKESIEMFESLGVMTKKELEARNEVKWETYTKKIQIEARVLGDLSMNHIIPVATHYQSELLKNVENMADIFDKEKAMRLSARNIKLIEEIAERTSAIERMVEELVEARKQANIIEDESEKAIAYHDSVEPKLDDIRYEIDKLELIVDDSLWPLPKYRELLFIR
;
A
#
# COMPACT_ATOMS: atom_id res chain seq x y z
N MET A 1 19.08 4.75 -39.71
CA MET A 1 17.73 4.40 -39.27
C MET A 1 17.49 5.05 -37.92
N GLU A 2 16.35 5.71 -37.75
CA GLU A 2 15.97 6.28 -36.45
C GLU A 2 15.83 5.15 -35.43
N THR A 3 16.45 5.30 -34.23
CA THR A 3 16.36 4.26 -33.19
C THR A 3 14.94 4.16 -32.64
N LEU A 4 14.54 3.01 -32.09
CA LEU A 4 13.24 2.81 -31.46
C LEU A 4 12.94 3.92 -30.43
N ARG A 5 13.95 4.33 -29.66
CA ARG A 5 13.83 5.41 -28.68
C ARG A 5 13.30 6.70 -29.31
N PHE A 6 13.88 7.20 -30.40
CA PHE A 6 13.44 8.45 -31.03
C PHE A 6 12.07 8.32 -31.70
N GLN A 7 11.75 7.15 -32.25
CA GLN A 7 10.43 6.88 -32.80
C GLN A 7 9.34 7.00 -31.71
N VAL A 8 9.51 6.32 -30.56
CA VAL A 8 8.53 6.37 -29.47
C VAL A 8 8.47 7.75 -28.81
N VAL A 9 9.59 8.47 -28.68
CA VAL A 9 9.61 9.86 -28.21
C VAL A 9 8.79 10.76 -29.16
N GLY A 10 9.03 10.65 -30.47
CA GLY A 10 8.29 11.42 -31.48
C GLY A 10 6.80 11.11 -31.49
N GLU A 11 6.42 9.86 -31.30
CA GLU A 11 5.01 9.45 -31.20
C GLU A 11 4.35 9.93 -29.88
N ALA A 12 5.04 9.80 -28.75
CA ALA A 12 4.53 10.27 -27.45
C ALA A 12 4.26 11.78 -27.48
N PHE A 13 5.15 12.56 -28.09
CA PHE A 13 5.00 14.02 -28.20
C PHE A 13 3.80 14.48 -29.05
N LYS A 14 3.35 13.63 -29.98
CA LYS A 14 2.18 13.93 -30.85
C LYS A 14 0.86 13.56 -30.22
N LYS A 15 0.84 12.78 -29.15
CA LYS A 15 -0.39 12.32 -28.50
C LYS A 15 -1.16 13.49 -27.88
N LYS A 16 -2.46 13.49 -28.09
CA LYS A 16 -3.39 14.50 -27.54
C LYS A 16 -4.30 13.90 -26.49
N PRO A 17 -4.86 14.71 -25.57
CA PRO A 17 -5.85 14.25 -24.61
C PRO A 17 -7.04 13.58 -25.31
N LEU A 18 -7.48 12.42 -24.78
CA LEU A 18 -8.71 11.80 -25.23
C LEU A 18 -9.91 12.61 -24.74
N LYS A 19 -10.94 12.68 -25.57
CA LYS A 19 -12.22 13.28 -25.17
C LYS A 19 -12.97 12.31 -24.27
N VAL A 20 -13.05 12.62 -22.99
CA VAL A 20 -13.77 11.82 -22.00
C VAL A 20 -15.27 12.10 -22.09
N LYS A 21 -16.08 11.05 -22.19
CA LYS A 21 -17.55 11.17 -22.12
C LYS A 21 -17.96 11.34 -20.66
N THR A 22 -18.22 12.56 -20.26
CA THR A 22 -18.69 12.87 -18.91
C THR A 22 -20.19 12.59 -18.80
N PRO A 23 -20.68 11.89 -17.76
CA PRO A 23 -22.09 11.77 -17.49
C PRO A 23 -22.76 13.15 -17.37
N VAL A 24 -23.98 13.30 -17.87
CA VAL A 24 -24.77 14.54 -17.74
C VAL A 24 -25.25 14.71 -16.29
N GLU A 25 -25.45 13.60 -15.60
CA GLU A 25 -25.90 13.56 -14.22
C GLU A 25 -24.81 13.98 -13.24
N ARG A 26 -25.21 14.47 -12.08
CA ARG A 26 -24.30 14.80 -10.98
C ARG A 26 -23.64 13.52 -10.43
N PRO A 27 -22.38 13.58 -9.95
CA PRO A 27 -21.67 12.43 -9.41
C PRO A 27 -22.45 11.59 -8.41
N ALA A 28 -23.17 12.23 -7.49
CA ALA A 28 -24.01 11.54 -6.50
C ALA A 28 -25.16 10.70 -7.12
N LYS A 29 -25.52 10.91 -8.39
CA LYS A 29 -26.60 10.16 -9.07
C LYS A 29 -26.11 8.89 -9.75
N TYR A 30 -24.86 8.87 -10.21
CA TYR A 30 -24.26 7.67 -10.81
C TYR A 30 -23.30 6.95 -9.88
N PHE A 31 -23.07 7.47 -8.65
CA PHE A 31 -22.29 6.81 -7.62
C PHE A 31 -22.87 5.43 -7.32
N GLY A 32 -22.03 4.39 -7.36
CA GLY A 32 -22.44 3.00 -7.13
C GLY A 32 -23.44 2.47 -8.16
N SER A 33 -23.55 3.06 -9.37
CA SER A 33 -24.46 2.58 -10.40
C SER A 33 -24.17 1.14 -10.85
N LYS A 34 -22.91 0.72 -10.75
CA LYS A 34 -22.43 -0.64 -11.04
C LYS A 34 -22.25 -1.51 -9.77
N VAL A 35 -22.92 -1.17 -8.67
CA VAL A 35 -22.81 -1.86 -7.38
C VAL A 35 -24.17 -2.32 -6.93
N PHE A 36 -24.31 -3.58 -6.49
CA PHE A 36 -25.52 -4.10 -5.85
C PHE A 36 -25.59 -3.62 -4.41
N ASN A 37 -25.83 -2.32 -4.25
CA ASN A 37 -25.94 -1.62 -2.97
C ASN A 37 -27.32 -1.77 -2.33
N ARG A 38 -27.54 -1.18 -1.15
CA ARG A 38 -28.80 -1.25 -0.41
C ARG A 38 -30.01 -0.78 -1.23
N GLU A 39 -29.84 0.23 -2.10
CA GLU A 39 -30.93 0.71 -2.98
C GLU A 39 -31.35 -0.37 -3.97
N LYS A 40 -30.37 -1.08 -4.61
CA LYS A 40 -30.66 -2.20 -5.51
C LYS A 40 -31.19 -3.41 -4.73
N MET A 41 -30.62 -3.72 -3.56
CA MET A 41 -31.18 -4.79 -2.70
C MET A 41 -32.65 -4.52 -2.38
N TYR A 42 -33.01 -3.30 -1.99
CA TYR A 42 -34.41 -2.93 -1.71
C TYR A 42 -35.31 -3.07 -2.95
N ARG A 43 -34.79 -2.80 -4.14
CA ARG A 43 -35.55 -2.84 -5.42
C ARG A 43 -35.72 -4.26 -5.96
N TYR A 44 -34.72 -5.14 -5.82
CA TYR A 44 -34.68 -6.45 -6.45
C TYR A 44 -34.96 -7.61 -5.47
N LEU A 45 -35.02 -7.36 -4.19
CA LEU A 45 -35.31 -8.39 -3.17
C LEU A 45 -36.68 -8.17 -2.53
N PRO A 46 -37.38 -9.25 -2.14
CA PRO A 46 -38.53 -9.16 -1.25
C PRO A 46 -38.16 -8.45 0.04
N LYS A 47 -39.12 -7.70 0.61
CA LYS A 47 -38.87 -6.86 1.79
C LYS A 47 -38.29 -7.62 3.00
N ASP A 48 -38.79 -8.80 3.28
CA ASP A 48 -38.29 -9.64 4.38
C ASP A 48 -36.85 -10.15 4.15
N ILE A 49 -36.52 -10.43 2.90
CA ILE A 49 -35.16 -10.83 2.51
C ILE A 49 -34.20 -9.64 2.58
N PHE A 50 -34.64 -8.46 2.13
CA PHE A 50 -33.88 -7.22 2.29
C PHE A 50 -33.56 -6.92 3.76
N GLU A 51 -34.55 -7.02 4.65
CA GLU A 51 -34.37 -6.78 6.09
C GLU A 51 -33.36 -7.79 6.71
N LYS A 52 -33.41 -9.06 6.30
CA LYS A 52 -32.43 -10.08 6.71
C LYS A 52 -31.04 -9.76 6.19
N MET A 53 -30.89 -9.33 4.93
CA MET A 53 -29.59 -8.93 4.39
C MET A 53 -29.00 -7.73 5.12
N VAL A 54 -29.82 -6.76 5.51
CA VAL A 54 -29.38 -5.62 6.32
C VAL A 54 -28.89 -6.12 7.69
N ASP A 55 -29.57 -7.06 8.32
CA ASP A 55 -29.13 -7.64 9.59
C ASP A 55 -27.81 -8.43 9.48
N VAL A 56 -27.64 -9.19 8.39
CA VAL A 56 -26.36 -9.88 8.08
C VAL A 56 -25.22 -8.87 7.94
N ILE A 57 -25.42 -7.79 7.18
CA ILE A 57 -24.39 -6.79 6.88
C ILE A 57 -24.06 -5.95 8.12
N ASP A 58 -25.06 -5.50 8.87
CA ASP A 58 -24.87 -4.56 9.97
C ASP A 58 -24.52 -5.24 11.29
N ASN A 59 -25.13 -6.39 11.57
CA ASN A 59 -25.07 -7.07 12.86
C ASN A 59 -24.33 -8.43 12.80
N GLY A 60 -23.96 -8.92 11.62
CA GLY A 60 -23.25 -10.19 11.47
C GLY A 60 -24.15 -11.42 11.68
N ALA A 61 -25.45 -11.30 11.42
CA ALA A 61 -26.37 -12.43 11.47
C ALA A 61 -26.00 -13.54 10.47
N GLN A 62 -26.32 -14.79 10.75
CA GLN A 62 -26.03 -15.90 9.84
C GLN A 62 -26.95 -15.87 8.62
N LEU A 63 -26.39 -16.10 7.44
CA LEU A 63 -27.10 -16.20 6.19
C LEU A 63 -27.66 -17.63 6.00
N ASP A 64 -28.98 -17.78 5.86
CA ASP A 64 -29.64 -19.03 5.51
C ASP A 64 -29.50 -19.27 3.97
N ARG A 65 -29.31 -20.54 3.55
CA ARG A 65 -29.24 -20.93 2.14
C ARG A 65 -30.46 -20.51 1.32
N LYS A 66 -31.66 -20.59 1.88
CA LYS A 66 -32.89 -20.13 1.23
C LYS A 66 -32.90 -18.62 0.95
N VAL A 67 -32.33 -17.85 1.88
CA VAL A 67 -32.13 -16.42 1.68
C VAL A 67 -31.12 -16.18 0.56
N ALA A 68 -30.03 -16.94 0.54
CA ALA A 68 -29.01 -16.84 -0.50
C ALA A 68 -29.56 -17.12 -1.92
N ASP A 69 -30.47 -18.09 -2.09
CA ASP A 69 -31.10 -18.37 -3.39
C ASP A 69 -31.92 -17.18 -3.91
N VAL A 70 -32.69 -16.54 -3.03
CA VAL A 70 -33.48 -15.34 -3.40
C VAL A 70 -32.59 -14.15 -3.71
N VAL A 71 -31.50 -13.98 -2.94
CA VAL A 71 -30.51 -12.91 -3.18
C VAL A 71 -29.78 -13.13 -4.51
N ALA A 72 -29.37 -14.36 -4.82
CA ALA A 72 -28.71 -14.71 -6.07
C ALA A 72 -29.61 -14.40 -7.27
N GLU A 73 -30.89 -14.76 -7.22
CA GLU A 73 -31.86 -14.46 -8.28
C GLU A 73 -32.02 -12.93 -8.48
N GLY A 74 -32.15 -12.17 -7.38
CA GLY A 74 -32.23 -10.70 -7.45
C GLY A 74 -30.95 -10.05 -8.02
N MET A 75 -29.77 -10.58 -7.65
CA MET A 75 -28.50 -10.14 -8.23
C MET A 75 -28.41 -10.45 -9.73
N LYS A 76 -28.78 -11.67 -10.14
CA LYS A 76 -28.79 -12.09 -11.54
C LYS A 76 -29.73 -11.19 -12.36
N GLN A 77 -30.96 -10.97 -11.88
CA GLN A 77 -31.90 -10.09 -12.55
C GLN A 77 -31.33 -8.67 -12.74
N TRP A 78 -30.77 -8.08 -11.70
CA TRP A 78 -30.14 -6.78 -11.78
C TRP A 78 -28.94 -6.75 -12.76
N ALA A 79 -28.11 -7.79 -12.74
CA ALA A 79 -26.92 -7.88 -13.59
C ALA A 79 -27.29 -8.07 -15.05
N THR A 80 -28.22 -8.99 -15.38
CA THR A 80 -28.66 -9.24 -16.77
C THR A 80 -29.36 -8.04 -17.39
N GLU A 81 -30.12 -7.23 -16.62
CA GLU A 81 -30.68 -5.96 -17.07
C GLU A 81 -29.59 -4.95 -17.49
N GLN A 82 -28.35 -5.12 -17.05
CA GLN A 82 -27.18 -4.32 -17.44
C GLN A 82 -26.30 -4.98 -18.51
N GLY A 83 -26.75 -6.11 -19.08
CA GLY A 83 -26.03 -6.84 -20.13
C GLY A 83 -24.92 -7.75 -19.61
N VAL A 84 -24.90 -8.07 -18.33
CA VAL A 84 -23.94 -9.01 -17.73
C VAL A 84 -24.28 -10.44 -18.14
N THR A 85 -23.28 -11.22 -18.50
CA THR A 85 -23.40 -12.60 -19.00
C THR A 85 -22.60 -13.60 -18.18
N HIS A 86 -21.67 -13.12 -17.36
CA HIS A 86 -20.76 -13.92 -16.55
C HIS A 86 -20.80 -13.49 -15.10
N TYR A 87 -20.29 -14.35 -14.21
CA TYR A 87 -20.01 -14.04 -12.81
C TYR A 87 -18.67 -14.61 -12.39
N THR A 88 -18.07 -14.05 -11.35
CA THR A 88 -16.82 -14.52 -10.77
C THR A 88 -16.80 -14.30 -9.27
N HIS A 89 -16.21 -15.24 -8.55
CA HIS A 89 -15.72 -14.96 -7.19
C HIS A 89 -14.43 -14.16 -7.30
N TRP A 90 -14.45 -12.95 -6.78
CA TRP A 90 -13.35 -11.99 -6.79
C TRP A 90 -12.67 -12.00 -5.43
N PHE A 91 -11.38 -12.33 -5.36
CA PHE A 91 -10.64 -12.47 -4.12
C PHE A 91 -9.19 -11.95 -4.23
N GLN A 92 -8.51 -11.85 -3.09
CA GLN A 92 -7.18 -11.27 -2.94
C GLN A 92 -6.20 -12.35 -2.45
N PRO A 93 -5.55 -13.12 -3.35
CA PRO A 93 -4.62 -14.18 -2.97
C PRO A 93 -3.37 -13.66 -2.24
N LEU A 94 -2.51 -14.55 -1.73
CA LEU A 94 -1.26 -14.18 -1.05
C LEU A 94 -0.23 -13.50 -1.97
N THR A 95 -0.40 -13.58 -3.28
CA THR A 95 0.28 -12.74 -4.26
C THR A 95 -0.39 -11.37 -4.34
N GLU A 96 0.35 -10.37 -4.81
CA GLU A 96 -0.21 -9.05 -5.03
C GLU A 96 -1.24 -9.08 -6.17
N GLY A 97 -2.32 -8.29 -6.02
CA GLY A 97 -3.40 -8.21 -6.99
C GLY A 97 -4.67 -8.95 -6.58
N THR A 98 -5.51 -9.22 -7.56
CA THR A 98 -6.80 -9.88 -7.41
C THR A 98 -6.89 -11.09 -8.31
N ALA A 99 -7.72 -12.06 -7.95
CA ALA A 99 -7.95 -13.28 -8.72
C ALA A 99 -9.43 -13.42 -9.03
N GLU A 100 -9.71 -13.94 -10.23
CA GLU A 100 -11.05 -14.12 -10.76
C GLU A 100 -11.06 -15.26 -11.79
N LYS A 101 -12.20 -15.99 -11.83
CA LYS A 101 -12.48 -17.03 -12.82
C LYS A 101 -13.90 -16.83 -13.31
N HIS A 102 -14.06 -16.39 -14.55
CA HIS A 102 -15.35 -16.04 -15.13
C HIS A 102 -16.12 -17.27 -15.57
N ASP A 103 -17.26 -17.54 -14.92
CA ASP A 103 -18.21 -18.56 -15.31
C ASP A 103 -19.45 -17.90 -15.94
N SER A 104 -19.97 -18.48 -17.01
CA SER A 104 -21.20 -17.99 -17.65
C SER A 104 -22.44 -18.31 -16.82
N PHE A 105 -23.48 -17.51 -16.93
CA PHE A 105 -24.81 -17.87 -16.40
C PHE A 105 -25.50 -18.99 -17.18
N ILE A 106 -24.97 -19.40 -18.33
CA ILE A 106 -25.62 -20.39 -19.19
C ILE A 106 -25.59 -21.78 -18.55
N GLU A 107 -26.78 -22.43 -18.47
CA GLU A 107 -26.96 -23.78 -17.98
C GLU A 107 -27.94 -24.55 -18.88
N HIS A 108 -27.91 -25.88 -18.84
CA HIS A 108 -28.86 -26.68 -19.58
C HIS A 108 -30.27 -26.63 -18.95
N ASP A 109 -31.33 -26.43 -19.76
CA ASP A 109 -32.72 -26.45 -19.29
C ASP A 109 -33.28 -27.86 -19.08
N GLY A 110 -32.47 -28.90 -19.30
CA GLY A 110 -32.85 -30.31 -19.21
C GLY A 110 -33.80 -30.79 -20.33
N LYS A 111 -34.14 -29.93 -21.30
CA LYS A 111 -35.06 -30.22 -22.42
C LYS A 111 -34.42 -30.04 -23.79
N GLY A 112 -33.09 -29.89 -23.83
CA GLY A 112 -32.31 -29.67 -25.02
C GLY A 112 -32.07 -28.21 -25.41
N GLY A 113 -32.48 -27.27 -24.56
CA GLY A 113 -32.22 -25.85 -24.65
C GLY A 113 -31.24 -25.38 -23.58
N MET A 114 -31.05 -24.07 -23.55
CA MET A 114 -30.21 -23.39 -22.58
C MET A 114 -31.03 -22.37 -21.77
N MET A 115 -30.68 -22.16 -20.52
CA MET A 115 -31.24 -21.14 -19.64
C MET A 115 -30.14 -20.39 -18.92
N GLU A 116 -30.46 -19.27 -18.29
CA GLU A 116 -29.57 -18.54 -17.43
C GLU A 116 -29.88 -18.88 -15.96
N GLU A 117 -28.91 -19.45 -15.25
CA GLU A 117 -29.04 -19.82 -13.85
C GLU A 117 -27.93 -19.20 -13.00
N PHE A 118 -28.29 -18.71 -11.82
CA PHE A 118 -27.36 -18.31 -10.77
C PHE A 118 -28.01 -18.58 -9.41
N THR A 119 -27.58 -19.66 -8.76
CA THR A 119 -28.15 -20.13 -7.50
C THR A 119 -27.44 -19.57 -6.29
N GLY A 120 -28.09 -19.63 -5.14
CA GLY A 120 -27.46 -19.28 -3.84
C GLY A 120 -26.22 -20.12 -3.54
N LYS A 121 -26.15 -21.38 -4.04
CA LYS A 121 -24.94 -22.19 -3.94
C LYS A 121 -23.78 -21.54 -4.67
N LEU A 122 -23.99 -21.09 -5.91
CA LEU A 122 -22.97 -20.42 -6.74
C LEU A 122 -22.56 -19.05 -6.18
N LEU A 123 -23.51 -18.35 -5.54
CA LEU A 123 -23.22 -17.09 -4.85
C LEU A 123 -22.36 -17.31 -3.60
N VAL A 124 -22.74 -18.27 -2.73
CA VAL A 124 -22.14 -18.43 -1.41
C VAL A 124 -20.78 -19.11 -1.46
N GLN A 125 -20.60 -20.08 -2.34
CA GLN A 125 -19.40 -20.91 -2.35
C GLN A 125 -19.03 -21.40 -3.75
N GLN A 126 -17.73 -21.36 -4.06
CA GLN A 126 -17.15 -22.04 -5.20
C GLN A 126 -15.92 -22.88 -4.77
N GLU A 127 -15.48 -23.77 -5.66
CA GLU A 127 -14.33 -24.65 -5.45
C GLU A 127 -13.24 -24.36 -6.51
N PRO A 128 -12.53 -23.21 -6.41
CA PRO A 128 -11.47 -22.88 -7.37
C PRO A 128 -10.29 -23.82 -7.22
N ASP A 129 -9.56 -24.04 -8.32
CA ASP A 129 -8.29 -24.74 -8.30
C ASP A 129 -7.25 -23.86 -7.57
N ALA A 130 -6.82 -24.30 -6.39
CA ALA A 130 -5.86 -23.60 -5.56
C ALA A 130 -4.40 -24.01 -5.85
N SER A 131 -4.14 -24.96 -6.75
CA SER A 131 -2.78 -25.48 -7.02
C SER A 131 -1.84 -24.42 -7.64
N SER A 132 -2.41 -23.45 -8.36
CA SER A 132 -1.67 -22.35 -8.99
C SER A 132 -1.38 -21.17 -8.06
N PHE A 133 -1.97 -21.15 -6.85
CA PHE A 133 -1.75 -20.07 -5.89
C PHE A 133 -0.64 -20.44 -4.90
N PRO A 134 0.24 -19.49 -4.51
CA PRO A 134 1.23 -19.71 -3.48
C PRO A 134 0.56 -20.09 -2.16
N SER A 135 1.04 -21.14 -1.53
CA SER A 135 0.48 -21.64 -0.26
C SER A 135 1.49 -21.71 0.88
N GLY A 136 2.77 -21.43 0.62
CA GLY A 136 3.84 -21.47 1.61
C GLY A 136 3.93 -22.80 2.33
N GLY A 137 3.76 -23.94 1.62
CA GLY A 137 3.82 -25.28 2.20
C GLY A 137 2.56 -25.73 2.97
N ILE A 138 1.48 -24.92 3.03
CA ILE A 138 0.20 -25.34 3.62
C ILE A 138 -0.32 -26.61 2.90
N ARG A 139 -0.07 -26.69 1.60
CA ARG A 139 -0.54 -27.79 0.75
C ARG A 139 0.49 -28.15 -0.30
N SER A 140 0.41 -29.39 -0.79
CA SER A 140 1.20 -29.88 -1.90
C SER A 140 0.58 -29.45 -3.23
N THR A 141 1.38 -29.31 -4.28
CA THR A 141 0.95 -28.87 -5.60
C THR A 141 -0.08 -29.80 -6.27
N PHE A 142 -0.14 -31.08 -5.88
CA PHE A 142 -1.14 -32.04 -6.38
C PHE A 142 -2.49 -31.94 -5.65
N GLU A 143 -2.61 -31.17 -4.58
CA GLU A 143 -3.86 -30.91 -3.85
C GLU A 143 -4.51 -29.67 -4.44
N ALA A 144 -5.45 -29.86 -5.39
CA ALA A 144 -5.99 -28.77 -6.19
C ALA A 144 -7.18 -28.02 -5.57
N ARG A 145 -7.92 -28.64 -4.61
CA ARG A 145 -9.16 -28.04 -4.11
C ARG A 145 -8.92 -26.96 -3.07
N GLY A 146 -9.52 -25.78 -3.29
CA GLY A 146 -9.73 -24.73 -2.32
C GLY A 146 -11.20 -24.32 -2.30
N TYR A 147 -11.56 -23.40 -1.42
CA TYR A 147 -12.90 -22.83 -1.34
C TYR A 147 -12.84 -21.32 -1.36
N SER A 148 -13.71 -20.69 -2.16
CA SER A 148 -14.04 -19.29 -2.03
C SER A 148 -15.43 -19.17 -1.37
N ALA A 149 -15.60 -18.21 -0.46
CA ALA A 149 -16.87 -17.97 0.22
C ALA A 149 -17.22 -16.48 0.17
N TRP A 150 -18.48 -16.19 -0.19
CA TRP A 150 -18.99 -14.83 -0.30
C TRP A 150 -18.86 -14.06 1.02
N ASP A 151 -18.37 -12.82 0.93
CA ASP A 151 -18.42 -11.84 2.00
C ASP A 151 -19.58 -10.87 1.77
N PRO A 152 -20.72 -11.02 2.46
CA PRO A 152 -21.86 -10.15 2.28
C PRO A 152 -21.64 -8.71 2.79
N THR A 153 -20.57 -8.46 3.55
CA THR A 153 -20.24 -7.11 4.04
C THR A 153 -19.56 -6.24 2.98
N SER A 154 -19.10 -6.87 1.88
CA SER A 154 -18.60 -6.16 0.69
C SER A 154 -19.62 -6.28 -0.44
N PRO A 155 -20.09 -5.16 -1.02
CA PRO A 155 -21.11 -5.20 -2.05
C PRO A 155 -20.58 -5.81 -3.36
N VAL A 156 -21.42 -6.59 -4.02
CA VAL A 156 -21.18 -7.16 -5.35
C VAL A 156 -21.21 -6.04 -6.38
N PHE A 157 -20.35 -6.12 -7.40
CA PHE A 157 -20.18 -5.08 -8.41
C PHE A 157 -20.04 -5.66 -9.82
N ILE A 158 -20.19 -4.81 -10.84
CA ILE A 158 -20.08 -5.19 -12.26
C ILE A 158 -18.85 -4.55 -12.88
N ILE A 159 -18.00 -5.39 -13.48
CA ILE A 159 -16.94 -4.96 -14.40
C ILE A 159 -17.25 -5.53 -15.78
N ASP A 160 -17.32 -4.65 -16.77
CA ASP A 160 -17.65 -4.97 -18.15
C ASP A 160 -18.94 -5.83 -18.24
N ASP A 161 -18.85 -7.10 -18.58
CA ASP A 161 -19.96 -8.06 -18.70
C ASP A 161 -20.01 -9.09 -17.57
N THR A 162 -19.30 -8.85 -16.46
CA THR A 162 -19.10 -9.82 -15.38
C THR A 162 -19.57 -9.26 -14.04
N LEU A 163 -20.36 -10.07 -13.32
CA LEU A 163 -20.75 -9.86 -11.93
C LEU A 163 -19.64 -10.34 -11.01
N CYS A 164 -18.98 -9.43 -10.29
CA CYS A 164 -17.87 -9.71 -9.39
C CYS A 164 -18.38 -9.81 -7.95
N ILE A 165 -18.13 -10.93 -7.29
CA ILE A 165 -18.59 -11.27 -5.95
C ILE A 165 -17.38 -11.27 -5.02
N PRO A 166 -17.22 -10.30 -4.09
CA PRO A 166 -16.13 -10.30 -3.13
C PRO A 166 -16.17 -11.52 -2.23
N THR A 167 -15.06 -12.25 -2.13
CA THR A 167 -14.97 -13.52 -1.39
C THR A 167 -13.69 -13.61 -0.57
N VAL A 168 -13.73 -14.46 0.45
CA VAL A 168 -12.55 -15.04 1.08
C VAL A 168 -12.10 -16.27 0.32
N PHE A 169 -10.83 -16.66 0.48
CA PHE A 169 -10.25 -17.83 -0.17
C PHE A 169 -9.46 -18.66 0.84
N ILE A 170 -9.85 -19.92 1.00
CA ILE A 170 -9.27 -20.84 1.98
C ILE A 170 -8.85 -22.16 1.33
N SER A 171 -7.91 -22.87 1.96
CA SER A 171 -7.51 -24.22 1.58
C SER A 171 -8.64 -25.23 1.84
N TYR A 172 -8.47 -26.45 1.37
CA TYR A 172 -9.37 -27.57 1.67
C TYR A 172 -9.50 -27.85 3.17
N SER A 173 -8.44 -27.63 3.94
CA SER A 173 -8.38 -27.82 5.41
C SER A 173 -8.78 -26.57 6.20
N GLY A 174 -9.08 -25.46 5.54
CA GLY A 174 -9.63 -24.25 6.16
C GLY A 174 -8.64 -23.14 6.46
N GLU A 175 -7.35 -23.29 6.14
CA GLU A 175 -6.37 -22.23 6.31
C GLU A 175 -6.58 -21.12 5.28
N ALA A 176 -6.42 -19.88 5.71
CA ALA A 176 -6.54 -18.71 4.85
C ALA A 176 -5.40 -18.62 3.81
N LEU A 177 -5.77 -18.56 2.53
CA LEU A 177 -4.87 -18.39 1.38
C LEU A 177 -5.01 -17.00 0.73
N ASP A 178 -5.62 -16.06 1.45
CA ASP A 178 -5.91 -14.69 0.99
C ASP A 178 -5.56 -13.64 2.06
N TYR A 179 -5.73 -12.37 1.71
CA TYR A 179 -5.59 -11.25 2.64
C TYR A 179 -6.89 -10.94 3.39
N LYS A 180 -8.05 -11.23 2.80
CA LYS A 180 -9.35 -10.83 3.34
C LYS A 180 -9.76 -11.61 4.59
N THR A 181 -9.51 -12.92 4.61
CA THR A 181 -9.86 -13.76 5.77
C THR A 181 -9.22 -13.27 7.08
N PRO A 182 -7.89 -13.10 7.19
CA PRO A 182 -7.29 -12.57 8.42
C PRO A 182 -7.65 -11.10 8.66
N LEU A 183 -7.91 -10.31 7.62
CA LEU A 183 -8.40 -8.94 7.79
C LEU A 183 -9.75 -8.91 8.52
N LEU A 184 -10.72 -9.67 8.05
CA LEU A 184 -12.06 -9.76 8.69
C LEU A 184 -11.96 -10.24 10.14
N ARG A 185 -11.09 -11.23 10.41
CA ARG A 185 -10.84 -11.72 11.78
C ARG A 185 -10.22 -10.63 12.67
N ALA A 186 -9.25 -9.86 12.17
CA ALA A 186 -8.62 -8.75 12.90
C ALA A 186 -9.60 -7.60 13.17
N LEU A 187 -10.46 -7.27 12.20
CA LEU A 187 -11.53 -6.27 12.35
C LEU A 187 -12.56 -6.70 13.39
N HIS A 188 -12.91 -7.98 13.42
CA HIS A 188 -13.77 -8.52 14.46
C HIS A 188 -13.12 -8.42 15.84
N ALA A 189 -11.85 -8.79 15.97
CA ALA A 189 -11.14 -8.72 17.23
C ALA A 189 -11.07 -7.30 17.80
N VAL A 190 -10.72 -6.30 16.97
CA VAL A 190 -10.66 -4.90 17.41
C VAL A 190 -12.06 -4.35 17.72
N ASN A 191 -13.09 -4.74 16.98
CA ASN A 191 -14.47 -4.37 17.27
C ASN A 191 -14.86 -4.83 18.67
N VAL A 192 -14.69 -6.11 18.98
CA VAL A 192 -15.04 -6.68 20.30
C VAL A 192 -14.27 -5.98 21.42
N ALA A 193 -12.94 -5.90 21.30
CA ALA A 193 -12.09 -5.29 22.33
C ALA A 193 -12.41 -3.79 22.56
N ALA A 194 -12.59 -3.03 21.48
CA ALA A 194 -12.88 -1.60 21.58
C ALA A 194 -14.30 -1.34 22.12
N THR A 195 -15.29 -2.14 21.75
CA THR A 195 -16.66 -2.02 22.26
C THR A 195 -16.69 -2.24 23.77
N GLU A 196 -16.00 -3.26 24.27
CA GLU A 196 -15.90 -3.53 25.71
C GLU A 196 -15.23 -2.39 26.48
N VAL A 197 -14.20 -1.75 25.92
CA VAL A 197 -13.58 -0.56 26.55
C VAL A 197 -14.49 0.66 26.46
N CYS A 198 -15.24 0.84 25.36
CA CYS A 198 -16.22 1.91 25.24
C CYS A 198 -17.28 1.85 26.33
N HIS A 199 -17.65 0.68 26.83
CA HIS A 199 -18.67 0.52 27.88
C HIS A 199 -18.31 1.17 29.21
N TYR A 200 -17.04 1.50 29.47
CA TYR A 200 -16.67 2.33 30.62
C TYR A 200 -17.18 3.78 30.51
N PHE A 201 -17.41 4.25 29.30
CA PHE A 201 -17.79 5.63 28.97
C PHE A 201 -19.23 5.74 28.46
N ASP A 202 -19.65 4.78 27.65
CA ASP A 202 -21.00 4.72 27.04
C ASP A 202 -21.44 3.26 26.85
N PRO A 203 -22.31 2.72 27.76
CA PRO A 203 -22.83 1.37 27.66
C PRO A 203 -23.78 1.14 26.46
N SER A 204 -24.19 2.19 25.75
CA SER A 204 -25.08 2.07 24.59
C SER A 204 -24.37 1.67 23.30
N VAL A 205 -23.03 1.77 23.25
CA VAL A 205 -22.21 1.37 22.11
C VAL A 205 -22.32 -0.12 21.88
N LYS A 206 -22.71 -0.53 20.68
CA LYS A 206 -22.89 -1.94 20.29
C LYS A 206 -21.79 -2.42 19.37
N LYS A 207 -21.15 -1.51 18.62
CA LYS A 207 -20.15 -1.83 17.61
C LYS A 207 -19.13 -0.70 17.49
N VAL A 208 -17.87 -1.09 17.33
CA VAL A 208 -16.78 -0.17 16.93
C VAL A 208 -16.27 -0.60 15.57
N THR A 209 -16.25 0.33 14.64
CA THR A 209 -15.76 0.12 13.27
C THR A 209 -14.36 0.67 13.12
N SER A 210 -13.46 -0.13 12.56
CA SER A 210 -12.17 0.33 12.05
C SER A 210 -12.38 0.99 10.68
N ASN A 211 -11.92 2.23 10.54
CA ASN A 211 -12.04 3.02 9.31
C ASN A 211 -10.68 3.17 8.65
N LEU A 212 -10.68 3.21 7.32
CA LEU A 212 -9.50 3.40 6.50
C LEU A 212 -9.77 4.39 5.36
N GLY A 213 -8.91 5.38 5.21
CA GLY A 213 -8.81 6.22 4.02
C GLY A 213 -7.39 6.09 3.48
N TRP A 214 -7.24 5.46 2.34
CA TRP A 214 -5.94 5.32 1.69
C TRP A 214 -5.66 6.50 0.75
N GLU A 215 -4.36 6.82 0.57
CA GLU A 215 -3.87 7.81 -0.38
C GLU A 215 -3.01 7.07 -1.40
N GLN A 216 -3.50 6.87 -2.61
CA GLN A 216 -2.82 6.11 -3.66
C GLN A 216 -1.94 7.03 -4.49
N GLU A 217 -0.65 7.02 -4.23
CA GLU A 217 0.33 7.64 -5.11
C GLU A 217 0.70 6.68 -6.26
N TYR A 218 1.07 7.24 -7.41
CA TYR A 218 1.43 6.49 -8.61
C TYR A 218 2.18 7.35 -9.61
N PHE A 219 2.97 6.71 -10.49
CA PHE A 219 3.56 7.35 -11.66
C PHE A 219 2.78 7.01 -12.93
N LEU A 220 2.78 7.92 -13.89
CA LEU A 220 2.33 7.67 -15.26
C LEU A 220 3.51 7.78 -16.22
N VAL A 221 3.62 6.83 -17.15
CA VAL A 221 4.58 6.85 -18.24
C VAL A 221 3.85 6.63 -19.55
N ASP A 222 4.25 7.34 -20.62
CA ASP A 222 3.70 7.09 -21.94
C ASP A 222 3.89 5.62 -22.35
N GLU A 223 2.87 4.99 -22.90
CA GLU A 223 2.88 3.55 -23.22
C GLU A 223 4.01 3.17 -24.20
N GLY A 224 4.34 4.04 -25.17
CA GLY A 224 5.44 3.79 -26.10
C GLY A 224 6.80 3.84 -25.40
N LEU A 225 7.02 4.84 -24.53
CA LEU A 225 8.23 4.95 -23.74
C LEU A 225 8.40 3.79 -22.76
N TYR A 226 7.31 3.37 -22.12
CA TYR A 226 7.27 2.20 -21.24
C TYR A 226 7.66 0.93 -22.00
N ALA A 227 7.07 0.69 -23.18
CA ALA A 227 7.36 -0.50 -23.99
C ALA A 227 8.80 -0.55 -24.50
N ALA A 228 9.44 0.60 -24.68
CA ALA A 228 10.86 0.71 -25.06
C ALA A 228 11.85 0.55 -23.89
N ARG A 229 11.35 0.29 -22.67
CA ARG A 229 12.13 0.05 -21.45
C ARG A 229 11.84 -1.34 -20.88
N PRO A 230 12.59 -2.38 -21.28
CA PRO A 230 12.37 -3.75 -20.78
C PRO A 230 12.45 -3.88 -19.25
N ASP A 231 13.26 -3.07 -18.57
CA ASP A 231 13.32 -3.01 -17.11
C ASP A 231 11.98 -2.55 -16.52
N LEU A 232 11.39 -1.44 -16.99
CA LEU A 232 10.05 -1.02 -16.53
C LEU A 232 8.98 -2.07 -16.83
N LEU A 233 9.05 -2.70 -18.01
CA LEU A 233 8.08 -3.72 -18.41
C LEU A 233 8.10 -4.95 -17.51
N LEU A 234 9.29 -5.42 -17.11
CA LEU A 234 9.48 -6.69 -16.43
C LEU A 234 9.59 -6.56 -14.91
N THR A 235 10.01 -5.39 -14.39
CA THR A 235 10.27 -5.19 -12.96
C THR A 235 9.43 -4.07 -12.33
N GLY A 236 8.80 -3.22 -13.15
CA GLY A 236 8.06 -2.04 -12.69
C GLY A 236 8.97 -0.84 -12.33
N ARG A 237 10.30 -1.00 -12.37
CA ARG A 237 11.28 0.08 -12.12
C ARG A 237 12.38 0.14 -13.16
N THR A 238 13.05 1.28 -13.24
CA THR A 238 14.28 1.43 -14.03
C THR A 238 15.46 0.82 -13.29
N LEU A 239 16.16 -0.13 -13.92
CA LEU A 239 17.40 -0.73 -13.37
C LEU A 239 18.65 0.07 -13.74
N MET A 240 18.52 1.04 -14.64
CA MET A 240 19.56 1.96 -15.08
C MET A 240 18.93 3.28 -15.53
N GLY A 241 19.68 4.35 -15.54
CA GLY A 241 19.27 5.67 -16.02
C GLY A 241 19.87 6.78 -15.16
N HIS A 242 20.62 7.68 -15.83
CA HIS A 242 21.18 8.86 -15.20
C HIS A 242 20.08 9.90 -14.90
N ASP A 243 20.24 10.63 -13.80
CA ASP A 243 19.35 11.71 -13.42
C ASP A 243 19.17 12.76 -14.52
N SER A 244 17.95 13.24 -14.68
CA SER A 244 17.66 14.35 -15.59
C SER A 244 18.24 15.67 -15.05
N ALA A 245 18.74 16.53 -15.93
CA ALA A 245 19.23 17.86 -15.57
C ALA A 245 18.15 18.71 -14.88
N LYS A 246 16.90 18.62 -15.32
CA LYS A 246 15.72 19.08 -14.59
C LYS A 246 15.14 17.87 -13.83
N ASN A 247 14.89 18.06 -12.54
CA ASN A 247 14.38 17.06 -11.64
C ASN A 247 13.14 17.62 -10.90
N GLN A 248 12.92 17.31 -9.64
CA GLN A 248 11.83 17.85 -8.80
C GLN A 248 12.21 19.14 -8.07
N GLN A 249 12.82 20.10 -8.79
CA GLN A 249 13.43 21.30 -8.18
C GLN A 249 12.62 22.57 -8.36
N MET A 250 11.78 22.64 -9.39
CA MET A 250 11.13 23.89 -9.80
C MET A 250 9.62 23.70 -9.99
N ASP A 251 9.12 23.77 -11.22
CA ASP A 251 7.68 23.85 -11.51
C ASP A 251 6.92 22.52 -11.36
N ASP A 252 7.62 21.40 -11.39
CA ASP A 252 7.03 20.07 -11.22
C ASP A 252 6.98 19.79 -9.72
N HIS A 253 5.82 20.00 -9.13
CA HIS A 253 5.62 19.89 -7.71
C HIS A 253 4.15 19.69 -7.38
N TYR A 254 3.87 19.43 -6.12
CA TYR A 254 2.59 19.09 -5.50
C TYR A 254 1.40 19.95 -5.95
N PHE A 255 1.58 21.26 -6.11
CA PHE A 255 0.51 22.22 -6.48
C PHE A 255 0.57 22.69 -7.92
N GLY A 256 1.36 22.08 -8.79
CA GLY A 256 1.41 22.40 -10.21
C GLY A 256 0.10 22.10 -10.93
N SER A 257 -0.08 22.73 -12.10
CA SER A 257 -1.21 22.43 -12.98
C SER A 257 -1.11 20.99 -13.48
N ILE A 258 -2.22 20.26 -13.43
CA ILE A 258 -2.28 18.88 -13.94
C ILE A 258 -2.19 18.93 -15.48
N PRO A 259 -1.25 18.21 -16.11
CA PRO A 259 -1.14 18.17 -17.57
C PRO A 259 -2.43 17.67 -18.24
N GLU A 260 -2.77 18.21 -19.40
CA GLU A 260 -4.08 17.97 -20.06
C GLU A 260 -4.36 16.48 -20.32
N ARG A 261 -3.38 15.69 -20.80
CA ARG A 261 -3.54 14.24 -21.01
C ARG A 261 -3.81 13.52 -19.70
N VAL A 262 -3.08 13.88 -18.66
CA VAL A 262 -3.24 13.32 -17.31
C VAL A 262 -4.60 13.72 -16.72
N ALA A 263 -5.02 14.97 -16.88
CA ALA A 263 -6.33 15.42 -16.42
C ALA A 263 -7.48 14.67 -17.11
N ALA A 264 -7.33 14.31 -18.38
CA ALA A 264 -8.31 13.48 -19.10
C ALA A 264 -8.35 12.06 -18.53
N PHE A 265 -7.19 11.44 -18.29
CA PHE A 265 -7.08 10.13 -17.62
C PHE A 265 -7.72 10.16 -16.24
N MET A 266 -7.34 11.11 -15.38
CA MET A 266 -7.88 11.24 -14.01
C MET A 266 -9.41 11.41 -14.00
N ARG A 267 -9.94 12.18 -14.94
CA ARG A 267 -11.39 12.37 -15.08
C ARG A 267 -12.12 11.08 -15.40
N GLU A 268 -11.61 10.29 -16.34
CA GLU A 268 -12.22 9.01 -16.69
C GLU A 268 -12.09 7.99 -15.56
N LEU A 269 -10.92 7.92 -14.93
CA LEU A 269 -10.68 7.08 -13.76
C LEU A 269 -11.67 7.39 -12.64
N GLU A 270 -11.86 8.66 -12.30
CA GLU A 270 -12.80 9.09 -11.26
C GLU A 270 -14.25 8.69 -11.59
N ILE A 271 -14.68 8.86 -12.86
CA ILE A 271 -16.01 8.44 -13.29
C ILE A 271 -16.22 6.93 -13.13
N GLU A 272 -15.25 6.12 -13.58
CA GLU A 272 -15.36 4.65 -13.46
C GLU A 272 -15.29 4.20 -12.00
N ALA A 273 -14.42 4.80 -11.19
CA ALA A 273 -14.33 4.53 -9.77
C ALA A 273 -15.64 4.88 -9.02
N LEU A 274 -16.22 6.04 -9.29
CA LEU A 274 -17.49 6.44 -8.68
C LEU A 274 -18.65 5.50 -9.06
N LYS A 275 -18.71 5.02 -10.31
CA LYS A 275 -19.70 4.01 -10.72
C LYS A 275 -19.55 2.70 -9.93
N LEU A 276 -18.33 2.34 -9.58
CA LEU A 276 -17.99 1.16 -8.77
C LEU A 276 -18.13 1.40 -7.25
N GLY A 277 -18.66 2.56 -6.84
CA GLY A 277 -18.88 2.88 -5.44
C GLY A 277 -17.63 3.35 -4.68
N ILE A 278 -16.51 3.55 -5.37
CA ILE A 278 -15.28 4.07 -4.76
C ILE A 278 -15.44 5.59 -4.58
N PRO A 279 -15.45 6.13 -3.35
CA PRO A 279 -15.78 7.53 -3.10
C PRO A 279 -14.58 8.45 -3.31
N CYS A 280 -14.05 8.52 -4.55
CA CYS A 280 -12.94 9.39 -4.92
C CYS A 280 -13.21 10.84 -4.50
N LYS A 281 -12.24 11.47 -3.85
CA LYS A 281 -12.38 12.82 -3.30
C LYS A 281 -11.33 13.80 -3.82
N THR A 282 -10.07 13.40 -3.85
CA THR A 282 -8.95 14.29 -4.16
C THR A 282 -8.06 13.66 -5.22
N ARG A 283 -7.60 14.48 -6.15
CA ARG A 283 -6.59 14.14 -7.16
C ARG A 283 -5.68 15.34 -7.39
N HIS A 284 -4.39 15.14 -7.49
CA HIS A 284 -3.41 16.19 -7.70
C HIS A 284 -2.08 15.63 -8.21
N ASN A 285 -1.15 16.53 -8.58
CA ASN A 285 0.25 16.19 -8.79
C ASN A 285 0.91 15.85 -7.46
N GLU A 286 1.86 14.94 -7.48
CA GLU A 286 2.82 14.71 -6.42
C GLU A 286 4.15 15.45 -6.68
N VAL A 287 5.10 15.30 -5.75
CA VAL A 287 6.36 16.05 -5.73
C VAL A 287 7.25 15.73 -6.92
N ALA A 288 7.32 14.45 -7.34
CA ALA A 288 8.14 14.06 -8.48
C ALA A 288 7.43 14.34 -9.82
N PRO A 289 8.19 14.62 -10.89
CA PRO A 289 7.63 14.72 -12.24
C PRO A 289 6.90 13.42 -12.63
N ASN A 290 5.74 13.53 -13.25
CA ASN A 290 4.88 12.41 -13.63
C ASN A 290 4.38 11.54 -12.46
N GLN A 291 4.44 12.05 -11.24
CA GLN A 291 3.86 11.44 -10.05
C GLN A 291 2.56 12.14 -9.68
N PHE A 292 1.57 11.35 -9.28
CA PHE A 292 0.21 11.80 -8.98
C PHE A 292 -0.38 11.03 -7.81
N GLU A 293 -1.44 11.58 -7.21
CA GLU A 293 -2.18 10.96 -6.13
C GLU A 293 -3.69 10.96 -6.38
N LEU A 294 -4.35 9.92 -5.89
CA LEU A 294 -5.80 9.85 -5.73
C LEU A 294 -6.14 9.36 -4.33
N ALA A 295 -7.00 10.11 -3.63
CA ALA A 295 -7.47 9.76 -2.29
C ALA A 295 -9.01 9.75 -2.23
N PRO A 296 -9.64 8.73 -1.58
CA PRO A 296 -11.08 8.66 -1.35
C PRO A 296 -11.50 9.34 -0.05
N ILE A 297 -12.81 9.40 0.18
CA ILE A 297 -13.37 9.51 1.53
C ILE A 297 -13.12 8.18 2.24
N TYR A 298 -12.79 8.23 3.54
CA TYR A 298 -12.59 7.01 4.34
C TYR A 298 -13.86 6.17 4.47
N GLU A 299 -13.70 4.87 4.59
CA GLU A 299 -14.78 3.89 4.72
C GLU A 299 -14.44 2.85 5.79
N ASP A 300 -15.35 1.90 6.03
CA ASP A 300 -15.02 0.66 6.75
C ASP A 300 -13.77 0.02 6.13
N THR A 301 -12.86 -0.46 6.98
CA THR A 301 -11.53 -0.94 6.51
C THR A 301 -11.64 -2.09 5.51
N ASN A 302 -12.60 -3.04 5.69
CA ASN A 302 -12.78 -4.14 4.75
C ASN A 302 -13.15 -3.61 3.35
N LEU A 303 -14.14 -2.72 3.30
CA LEU A 303 -14.59 -2.10 2.04
C LEU A 303 -13.51 -1.22 1.41
N ALA A 304 -12.80 -0.42 2.22
CA ALA A 304 -11.72 0.43 1.74
C ALA A 304 -10.57 -0.38 1.11
N VAL A 305 -10.23 -1.55 1.66
CA VAL A 305 -9.23 -2.46 1.09
C VAL A 305 -9.70 -3.01 -0.24
N ASP A 306 -10.93 -3.50 -0.35
CA ASP A 306 -11.50 -3.98 -1.60
C ASP A 306 -11.51 -2.87 -2.66
N HIS A 307 -11.95 -1.67 -2.30
CA HIS A 307 -11.97 -0.51 -3.19
C HIS A 307 -10.57 -0.09 -3.67
N ASN A 308 -9.55 -0.19 -2.82
CA ASN A 308 -8.18 0.09 -3.25
C ASN A 308 -7.68 -0.94 -4.28
N MET A 309 -7.87 -2.24 -4.02
CA MET A 309 -7.46 -3.29 -4.94
C MET A 309 -8.20 -3.18 -6.28
N LEU A 310 -9.49 -2.89 -6.23
CA LEU A 310 -10.32 -2.65 -7.41
C LEU A 310 -9.83 -1.40 -8.17
N LEU A 311 -9.53 -0.30 -7.47
CA LEU A 311 -9.01 0.91 -8.08
C LEU A 311 -7.70 0.66 -8.82
N MET A 312 -6.75 -0.06 -8.21
CA MET A 312 -5.47 -0.37 -8.84
C MET A 312 -5.65 -1.11 -10.19
N SER A 313 -6.64 -2.00 -10.28
CA SER A 313 -7.01 -2.67 -11.53
C SER A 313 -7.62 -1.70 -12.54
N VAL A 314 -8.58 -0.88 -12.11
CA VAL A 314 -9.25 0.12 -12.96
C VAL A 314 -8.26 1.17 -13.47
N MET A 315 -7.32 1.63 -12.63
CA MET A 315 -6.25 2.55 -13.01
C MET A 315 -5.42 2.02 -14.17
N LYS A 316 -4.96 0.77 -14.09
CA LYS A 316 -4.16 0.13 -15.15
C LYS A 316 -4.93 0.08 -16.48
N ARG A 317 -6.21 -0.24 -16.43
CA ARG A 317 -7.09 -0.35 -17.60
C ARG A 317 -7.39 1.02 -18.23
N VAL A 318 -7.75 2.01 -17.42
CA VAL A 318 -8.04 3.38 -17.90
C VAL A 318 -6.76 4.05 -18.42
N ALA A 319 -5.64 3.89 -17.75
CA ALA A 319 -4.36 4.43 -18.20
C ALA A 319 -3.98 3.93 -19.61
N ARG A 320 -4.12 2.62 -19.83
CA ARG A 320 -3.85 2.02 -21.15
C ARG A 320 -4.73 2.61 -22.25
N LYS A 321 -5.99 2.87 -21.96
CA LYS A 321 -6.91 3.53 -22.90
C LYS A 321 -6.41 4.93 -23.28
N HIS A 322 -5.82 5.66 -22.33
CA HIS A 322 -5.25 6.99 -22.53
C HIS A 322 -3.81 6.97 -23.08
N GLY A 323 -3.28 5.80 -23.45
CA GLY A 323 -1.91 5.64 -23.93
C GLY A 323 -0.86 5.89 -22.87
N PHE A 324 -1.20 5.58 -21.60
CA PHE A 324 -0.31 5.58 -20.45
C PHE A 324 -0.18 4.19 -19.83
N ARG A 325 0.89 4.02 -19.04
CA ARG A 325 1.04 2.94 -18.06
C ARG A 325 1.17 3.54 -16.67
N VAL A 326 0.45 2.95 -15.72
CA VAL A 326 0.56 3.25 -14.29
C VAL A 326 1.70 2.42 -13.72
N LEU A 327 2.61 3.07 -13.02
CA LEU A 327 3.62 2.40 -12.21
C LEU A 327 3.20 2.51 -10.75
N LEU A 328 3.01 1.37 -10.12
CA LEU A 328 2.68 1.24 -8.70
C LEU A 328 3.88 0.79 -7.87
N HIS A 329 4.99 0.42 -8.51
CA HIS A 329 6.26 0.18 -7.83
C HIS A 329 6.64 1.41 -6.98
N GLU A 330 7.06 1.21 -5.74
CA GLU A 330 7.30 2.29 -4.79
C GLU A 330 8.46 3.21 -5.17
N LYS A 331 9.42 2.71 -5.95
CA LYS A 331 10.59 3.50 -6.41
C LYS A 331 10.90 3.19 -7.88
N PRO A 332 10.05 3.62 -8.83
CA PRO A 332 10.28 3.30 -10.24
C PRO A 332 11.46 4.05 -10.84
N PHE A 333 11.87 5.16 -10.26
CA PHE A 333 12.99 5.99 -10.69
C PHE A 333 13.90 6.32 -9.52
N ALA A 334 15.21 6.15 -9.69
CA ALA A 334 16.19 6.56 -8.69
C ALA A 334 16.33 8.08 -8.62
N GLY A 335 16.76 8.61 -7.48
CA GLY A 335 17.08 10.03 -7.31
C GLY A 335 15.90 10.98 -7.10
N ILE A 336 14.64 10.51 -7.25
CA ILE A 336 13.42 11.28 -7.04
C ILE A 336 12.51 10.60 -6.03
N ASN A 337 11.41 11.25 -5.63
CA ASN A 337 10.44 10.67 -4.70
C ASN A 337 9.94 9.31 -5.18
N GLY A 338 9.67 8.44 -4.21
CA GLY A 338 8.92 7.21 -4.41
C GLY A 338 7.43 7.40 -4.11
N SER A 339 6.63 6.38 -4.39
CA SER A 339 5.19 6.38 -4.17
C SER A 339 4.79 5.55 -2.96
N GLY A 340 3.98 6.13 -2.10
CA GLY A 340 3.37 5.47 -0.95
C GLY A 340 1.89 5.19 -1.17
N LYS A 341 1.32 4.56 -0.15
CA LYS A 341 -0.11 4.38 0.04
C LYS A 341 -0.42 4.66 1.49
N HIS A 342 -0.49 5.95 1.86
CA HIS A 342 -0.72 6.31 3.25
C HIS A 342 -2.06 5.79 3.74
N ASN A 343 -2.04 5.09 4.86
CA ASN A 343 -3.25 4.52 5.46
C ASN A 343 -3.71 5.42 6.62
N ASN A 344 -4.73 6.22 6.37
CA ASN A 344 -5.40 7.01 7.40
C ASN A 344 -6.38 6.12 8.16
N TRP A 345 -6.00 5.72 9.37
CA TRP A 345 -6.72 4.77 10.18
C TRP A 345 -7.34 5.42 11.42
N SER A 346 -8.58 5.03 11.76
CA SER A 346 -9.26 5.47 12.98
C SER A 346 -10.31 4.45 13.42
N LEU A 347 -10.82 4.61 14.66
CA LEU A 347 -11.94 3.85 15.21
C LEU A 347 -13.15 4.76 15.43
N SER A 348 -14.35 4.28 15.12
CA SER A 348 -15.60 4.98 15.36
C SER A 348 -16.68 4.04 15.90
N THR A 349 -17.57 4.57 16.75
CA THR A 349 -18.70 3.80 17.29
C THR A 349 -19.91 3.87 16.37
N ASP A 350 -20.84 2.93 16.53
CA ASP A 350 -22.11 2.88 15.81
C ASP A 350 -23.03 4.08 16.07
N ASN A 351 -22.84 4.79 17.21
CA ASN A 351 -23.54 6.04 17.51
C ASN A 351 -22.77 7.32 17.04
N GLY A 352 -21.73 7.15 16.19
CA GLY A 352 -21.06 8.25 15.48
C GLY A 352 -19.93 8.94 16.25
N ILE A 353 -19.44 8.35 17.34
CA ILE A 353 -18.31 8.91 18.09
C ILE A 353 -16.98 8.51 17.44
N LEU A 354 -16.13 9.49 17.14
CA LEU A 354 -14.74 9.24 16.71
C LEU A 354 -13.88 9.03 17.95
N LEU A 355 -13.27 7.85 18.11
CA LEU A 355 -12.53 7.49 19.33
C LEU A 355 -11.17 8.18 19.41
N HIS A 356 -10.58 8.55 18.28
CA HIS A 356 -9.33 9.30 18.18
C HIS A 356 -9.54 10.82 18.07
N ALA A 357 -10.74 11.34 18.34
CA ALA A 357 -11.02 12.76 18.37
C ALA A 357 -11.20 13.26 19.81
N PRO A 358 -10.58 14.39 20.21
CA PRO A 358 -10.80 14.97 21.53
C PRO A 358 -12.25 15.42 21.70
N GLY A 359 -12.74 15.34 22.93
CA GLY A 359 -14.08 15.76 23.31
C GLY A 359 -14.13 17.12 23.99
N LYS A 360 -15.32 17.48 24.47
CA LYS A 360 -15.57 18.74 25.19
C LYS A 360 -15.63 18.55 26.71
N THR A 361 -15.76 17.34 27.21
CA THR A 361 -15.82 17.03 28.63
C THR A 361 -14.61 16.23 29.09
N ALA A 362 -14.30 16.25 30.39
CA ALA A 362 -13.22 15.46 30.97
C ALA A 362 -13.35 13.96 30.67
N GLU A 363 -14.58 13.42 30.71
CA GLU A 363 -14.87 12.03 30.39
C GLU A 363 -14.60 11.70 28.92
N GLN A 364 -15.02 12.57 27.99
CA GLN A 364 -14.75 12.40 26.57
C GLN A 364 -13.24 12.48 26.26
N ASN A 365 -12.52 13.35 26.97
CA ASN A 365 -11.07 13.46 26.83
C ASN A 365 -10.33 12.28 27.47
N LEU A 366 -10.85 11.71 28.56
CA LEU A 366 -10.33 10.46 29.13
C LEU A 366 -10.51 9.28 28.15
N ARG A 367 -11.68 9.16 27.52
CA ARG A 367 -11.89 8.18 26.45
C ARG A 367 -10.92 8.37 25.29
N PHE A 368 -10.78 9.60 24.79
CA PHE A 368 -9.82 9.94 23.74
C PHE A 368 -8.38 9.53 24.13
N ALA A 369 -7.93 9.93 25.32
CA ALA A 369 -6.59 9.57 25.82
C ALA A 369 -6.43 8.03 25.93
N THR A 370 -7.46 7.31 26.37
CA THR A 370 -7.44 5.84 26.44
C THR A 370 -7.15 5.22 25.06
N PHE A 371 -7.92 5.58 24.04
CA PHE A 371 -7.74 5.00 22.71
C PHE A 371 -6.42 5.43 22.03
N ILE A 372 -5.93 6.66 22.30
CA ILE A 372 -4.60 7.08 21.84
C ILE A 372 -3.51 6.24 22.51
N VAL A 373 -3.53 6.12 23.84
CA VAL A 373 -2.49 5.40 24.59
C VAL A 373 -2.47 3.92 24.22
N GLU A 374 -3.64 3.28 24.12
CA GLU A 374 -3.72 1.85 23.76
C GLU A 374 -3.33 1.60 22.30
N THR A 375 -3.57 2.55 21.41
CA THR A 375 -2.99 2.49 20.05
C THR A 375 -1.46 2.53 20.10
N LEU A 376 -0.87 3.45 20.88
CA LEU A 376 0.57 3.54 21.06
C LEU A 376 1.16 2.29 21.74
N MET A 377 0.44 1.70 22.70
CA MET A 377 0.84 0.43 23.34
C MET A 377 0.91 -0.72 22.34
N GLY A 378 -0.11 -0.87 21.48
CA GLY A 378 -0.13 -1.85 20.41
C GLY A 378 1.05 -1.65 19.44
N VAL A 379 1.26 -0.42 18.98
CA VAL A 379 2.36 -0.07 18.07
C VAL A 379 3.73 -0.28 18.73
N TYR A 380 3.88 0.00 20.00
CA TYR A 380 5.13 -0.22 20.74
C TYR A 380 5.45 -1.69 20.93
N ARG A 381 4.49 -2.48 21.42
CA ARG A 381 4.68 -3.91 21.66
C ARG A 381 4.98 -4.70 20.38
N HIS A 382 4.26 -4.39 19.32
CA HIS A 382 4.35 -5.06 18.04
C HIS A 382 5.10 -4.25 16.97
N ASN A 383 6.07 -3.43 17.41
CA ASN A 383 6.86 -2.54 16.56
C ASN A 383 7.50 -3.29 15.37
N GLY A 384 8.16 -4.41 15.63
CA GLY A 384 8.79 -5.25 14.61
C GLY A 384 7.77 -5.86 13.63
N LEU A 385 6.61 -6.31 14.13
CA LEU A 385 5.54 -6.86 13.30
C LEU A 385 4.95 -5.78 12.37
N LEU A 386 4.67 -4.58 12.90
CA LEU A 386 4.18 -3.47 12.08
C LEU A 386 5.18 -3.11 10.99
N LYS A 387 6.48 -3.10 11.31
CA LYS A 387 7.54 -2.94 10.32
C LYS A 387 7.50 -4.05 9.26
N ALA A 388 7.38 -5.32 9.66
CA ALA A 388 7.28 -6.45 8.74
C ALA A 388 6.04 -6.37 7.83
N SER A 389 4.95 -5.76 8.32
CA SER A 389 3.70 -5.63 7.56
C SER A 389 3.78 -4.67 6.39
N ILE A 390 4.74 -3.74 6.40
CA ILE A 390 4.94 -2.73 5.35
C ILE A 390 6.18 -3.00 4.48
N MET A 391 6.99 -3.99 4.84
CA MET A 391 8.20 -4.31 4.09
C MET A 391 7.90 -5.21 2.90
N SER A 392 8.55 -4.88 1.78
CA SER A 392 8.62 -5.68 0.56
C SER A 392 9.92 -5.36 -0.18
N ALA A 393 10.31 -6.18 -1.15
CA ALA A 393 11.46 -5.89 -2.02
C ALA A 393 11.37 -4.52 -2.68
N THR A 394 10.16 -4.10 -3.06
CA THR A 394 9.90 -2.84 -3.77
C THR A 394 9.84 -1.63 -2.83
N ASN A 395 9.19 -1.76 -1.67
CA ASN A 395 9.07 -0.67 -0.69
C ASN A 395 10.39 -0.41 0.06
N ALA A 396 11.28 -1.39 0.17
CA ALA A 396 12.60 -1.22 0.75
C ALA A 396 13.42 -0.13 0.03
N HIS A 397 13.28 0.01 -1.29
CA HIS A 397 13.93 1.07 -2.08
C HIS A 397 13.39 2.47 -1.80
N ARG A 398 12.14 2.59 -1.32
CA ARG A 398 11.49 3.87 -1.02
C ARG A 398 11.78 4.34 0.40
N LEU A 399 11.67 3.46 1.40
CA LEU A 399 11.74 3.82 2.82
C LEU A 399 13.07 4.47 3.20
N GLY A 400 13.00 5.60 3.91
CA GLY A 400 14.16 6.37 4.32
C GLY A 400 14.80 7.21 3.21
N THR A 401 14.18 7.29 2.04
CA THR A 401 14.66 8.10 0.91
C THR A 401 13.67 9.22 0.56
N ASN A 402 14.20 10.39 0.18
CA ASN A 402 13.41 11.56 -0.18
C ASN A 402 12.34 11.88 0.90
N GLU A 403 11.06 11.94 0.60
CA GLU A 403 10.00 12.26 1.57
C GLU A 403 9.38 11.02 2.26
N ALA A 404 9.87 9.83 1.97
CA ALA A 404 9.37 8.60 2.59
C ALA A 404 9.93 8.41 4.01
N PRO A 405 9.11 8.00 4.99
CA PRO A 405 9.58 7.77 6.35
C PRO A 405 10.59 6.62 6.41
N PRO A 406 11.52 6.63 7.39
CA PRO A 406 12.41 5.49 7.60
C PRO A 406 11.64 4.27 8.08
N ALA A 407 12.23 3.08 7.89
CA ALA A 407 11.65 1.81 8.34
C ALA A 407 11.75 1.58 9.87
N ILE A 408 11.92 2.63 10.67
CA ILE A 408 11.88 2.58 12.13
C ILE A 408 10.50 3.06 12.55
N ILE A 409 9.62 2.14 12.95
CA ILE A 409 8.26 2.49 13.35
C ILE A 409 8.31 3.30 14.64
N SER A 410 7.94 4.57 14.54
CA SER A 410 7.78 5.53 15.63
C SER A 410 6.52 6.34 15.42
N SER A 411 6.01 6.99 16.46
CA SER A 411 4.77 7.76 16.39
C SER A 411 5.01 9.24 16.66
N PHE A 412 4.59 10.09 15.74
CA PHE A 412 4.48 11.53 15.91
C PHE A 412 3.10 11.88 16.49
N LEU A 413 3.08 12.66 17.57
CA LEU A 413 1.85 13.09 18.23
C LEU A 413 1.60 14.59 18.12
N GLY A 414 2.65 15.35 17.86
CA GLY A 414 2.67 16.80 17.98
C GLY A 414 2.73 17.28 19.43
N LYS A 415 3.11 18.55 19.59
CA LYS A 415 3.45 19.14 20.89
C LYS A 415 2.32 19.04 21.92
N GLN A 416 1.09 19.39 21.53
CA GLN A 416 -0.02 19.47 22.50
C GLN A 416 -0.40 18.10 23.05
N LEU A 417 -0.49 17.06 22.20
CA LEU A 417 -0.83 15.72 22.66
C LEU A 417 0.31 15.10 23.46
N SER A 418 1.58 15.33 23.07
CA SER A 418 2.74 14.91 23.84
C SER A 418 2.77 15.53 25.24
N GLU A 419 2.49 16.84 25.36
CA GLU A 419 2.39 17.54 26.64
C GLU A 419 1.21 17.04 27.49
N LEU A 420 0.06 16.74 26.86
CA LEU A 420 -1.09 16.15 27.56
C LEU A 420 -0.74 14.80 28.18
N LEU A 421 -0.11 13.89 27.42
CA LEU A 421 0.28 12.58 27.92
C LEU A 421 1.34 12.71 29.04
N ASP A 422 2.30 13.60 28.91
CA ASP A 422 3.29 13.87 29.95
C ASP A 422 2.66 14.48 31.20
N HIS A 423 1.59 15.27 31.05
CA HIS A 423 0.79 15.78 32.17
C HIS A 423 0.04 14.65 32.89
N ILE A 424 -0.66 13.77 32.14
CA ILE A 424 -1.35 12.60 32.73
C ILE A 424 -0.36 11.70 33.47
N GLU A 425 0.84 11.49 32.93
CA GLU A 425 1.91 10.71 33.58
C GLU A 425 2.31 11.28 34.94
N LYS A 426 2.39 12.61 35.08
CA LYS A 426 3.01 13.30 36.23
C LYS A 426 2.03 13.93 37.22
N ALA A 427 0.80 14.28 36.79
CA ALA A 427 -0.13 15.10 37.56
C ALA A 427 -0.68 14.42 38.81
N ASP A 428 -0.84 15.19 39.89
CA ASP A 428 -1.70 14.84 41.01
C ASP A 428 -3.19 14.87 40.60
N LYS A 429 -4.02 14.06 41.25
CA LYS A 429 -5.25 13.41 40.79
C LYS A 429 -6.45 14.29 40.39
N ASP A 430 -6.40 15.63 40.58
CA ASP A 430 -7.62 16.44 40.55
C ASP A 430 -7.79 17.42 39.36
N ASN A 431 -6.78 17.55 38.46
CA ASN A 431 -6.79 18.57 37.40
C ASN A 431 -6.29 18.02 36.03
N LEU A 432 -6.87 16.94 35.53
CA LEU A 432 -6.27 16.13 34.43
C LEU A 432 -6.62 16.60 33.03
N PHE A 433 -7.69 17.36 32.78
CA PHE A 433 -8.17 17.60 31.41
C PHE A 433 -8.66 19.04 31.20
N SER A 434 -7.75 19.99 31.05
CA SER A 434 -8.04 21.27 30.41
C SER A 434 -7.26 21.34 29.09
N MET A 435 -7.93 21.14 27.97
CA MET A 435 -7.38 21.50 26.65
C MET A 435 -7.90 22.88 26.29
N ASP A 436 -7.00 23.84 26.07
CA ASP A 436 -7.36 25.12 25.48
C ASP A 436 -7.87 24.93 24.06
N GLY A 437 -8.94 25.64 23.74
CA GLY A 437 -9.59 25.54 22.42
C GLY A 437 -8.67 25.93 21.26
N LYS A 438 -9.13 25.67 20.03
CA LYS A 438 -8.42 26.03 18.79
C LYS A 438 -7.98 27.49 18.84
N GLN A 439 -6.68 27.72 18.66
CA GLN A 439 -6.14 29.08 18.53
C GLN A 439 -6.42 29.61 17.12
N GLY A 440 -6.95 30.80 17.01
CA GLY A 440 -7.09 31.51 15.74
C GLY A 440 -5.81 32.27 15.38
N MET A 441 -5.41 32.18 14.12
CA MET A 441 -4.33 33.01 13.57
C MET A 441 -4.92 34.17 12.77
N LYS A 442 -4.62 35.40 13.17
CA LYS A 442 -4.95 36.61 12.41
C LYS A 442 -3.84 36.90 11.41
N MET A 443 -4.20 37.03 10.16
CA MET A 443 -3.26 37.34 9.08
C MET A 443 -3.09 38.85 8.85
N ASP A 444 -3.84 39.70 9.57
CA ASP A 444 -3.89 41.15 9.42
C ASP A 444 -4.22 41.64 8.00
N ILE A 445 -4.95 40.82 7.23
CA ILE A 445 -5.48 41.14 5.92
C ILE A 445 -7.02 41.21 6.06
N PRO A 446 -7.63 42.40 5.90
CA PRO A 446 -9.06 42.60 6.22
C PRO A 446 -10.04 41.68 5.47
N GLU A 447 -9.71 41.27 4.25
CA GLU A 447 -10.55 40.45 3.40
C GLU A 447 -10.41 38.93 3.69
N ILE A 448 -9.40 38.52 4.46
CA ILE A 448 -9.16 37.13 4.79
C ILE A 448 -9.70 36.83 6.19
N PRO A 449 -10.65 35.88 6.32
CA PRO A 449 -11.14 35.48 7.63
C PRO A 449 -10.03 34.88 8.51
N GLU A 450 -10.21 34.98 9.81
CA GLU A 450 -9.32 34.36 10.79
C GLU A 450 -9.17 32.86 10.54
N LEU A 451 -7.91 32.38 10.50
CA LEU A 451 -7.61 30.96 10.29
C LEU A 451 -7.67 30.21 11.61
N LEU A 452 -8.40 29.12 11.64
CA LEU A 452 -8.37 28.17 12.75
C LEU A 452 -7.18 27.23 12.57
N ILE A 453 -6.26 27.24 13.52
CA ILE A 453 -5.08 26.38 13.50
C ILE A 453 -5.45 25.03 14.10
N ASP A 454 -5.10 23.94 13.40
CA ASP A 454 -5.17 22.59 13.96
C ASP A 454 -4.09 22.40 15.04
N ASN A 455 -4.40 21.59 16.04
CA ASN A 455 -3.54 21.36 17.20
C ASN A 455 -2.28 20.52 16.90
N THR A 456 -2.14 20.01 15.67
CA THR A 456 -1.00 19.19 15.23
C THR A 456 -0.47 19.69 13.91
N ASP A 457 0.85 19.86 13.82
CA ASP A 457 1.56 19.99 12.55
C ASP A 457 1.83 18.60 11.96
N ARG A 458 2.29 18.53 10.69
CA ARG A 458 2.66 17.27 10.05
C ARG A 458 4.16 17.05 10.15
N ASN A 459 4.57 15.83 10.54
CA ASN A 459 5.95 15.37 10.43
C ASN A 459 6.06 14.31 9.33
N ARG A 460 6.54 14.70 8.16
CA ARG A 460 6.68 13.81 6.99
C ARG A 460 7.69 12.67 7.20
N THR A 461 8.57 12.79 8.18
CA THR A 461 9.55 11.75 8.52
C THR A 461 9.00 10.71 9.49
N SER A 462 7.79 10.88 10.02
CA SER A 462 7.18 9.90 10.92
C SER A 462 6.45 8.81 10.13
N PRO A 463 6.74 7.53 10.39
CA PRO A 463 6.03 6.43 9.74
C PRO A 463 4.60 6.22 10.25
N PHE A 464 4.29 6.67 11.46
CA PHE A 464 2.97 6.56 12.08
C PHE A 464 2.63 7.86 12.83
N ALA A 465 1.89 8.76 12.19
CA ALA A 465 1.65 10.10 12.66
C ALA A 465 0.18 10.32 13.08
N PHE A 466 -0.03 10.92 14.26
CA PHE A 466 -1.35 11.41 14.66
C PHE A 466 -1.65 12.74 13.94
N THR A 467 -2.80 12.82 13.28
CA THR A 467 -3.21 13.98 12.46
C THR A 467 -4.51 14.64 12.96
N GLY A 468 -4.71 14.66 14.27
CA GLY A 468 -5.80 15.38 14.94
C GLY A 468 -7.03 14.54 15.28
N ASN A 469 -7.39 13.54 14.48
CA ASN A 469 -8.51 12.63 14.75
C ASN A 469 -8.30 11.20 14.21
N ARG A 470 -7.10 10.92 13.70
CA ARG A 470 -6.72 9.62 13.12
C ARG A 470 -5.21 9.46 13.16
N PHE A 471 -4.74 8.26 12.93
CA PHE A 471 -3.34 7.96 12.67
C PHE A 471 -3.13 7.73 11.17
N GLU A 472 -2.08 8.30 10.63
CA GLU A 472 -1.63 8.13 9.26
C GLU A 472 -0.42 7.17 9.25
N PHE A 473 -0.60 5.97 8.73
CA PHE A 473 0.49 4.99 8.55
C PHE A 473 1.14 5.21 7.18
N ARG A 474 2.17 6.04 7.16
CA ARG A 474 2.84 6.58 5.97
C ARG A 474 3.81 5.60 5.31
N ALA A 475 4.23 4.56 6.03
CA ALA A 475 5.24 3.60 5.56
C ALA A 475 4.69 2.53 4.59
N VAL A 476 3.38 2.47 4.39
CA VAL A 476 2.76 1.51 3.44
C VAL A 476 3.13 1.89 2.00
N GLY A 477 3.54 0.91 1.20
CA GLY A 477 3.95 1.12 -0.19
C GLY A 477 2.78 1.20 -1.17
N SER A 478 2.99 1.86 -2.31
CA SER A 478 1.95 2.08 -3.32
C SER A 478 1.48 0.79 -4.02
N GLU A 479 2.33 -0.22 -4.17
CA GLU A 479 1.97 -1.52 -4.73
C GLU A 479 1.27 -2.43 -3.72
N ALA A 480 1.50 -2.21 -2.41
CA ALA A 480 1.04 -3.11 -1.35
C ALA A 480 -0.49 -3.17 -1.24
N ASN A 481 -1.00 -4.33 -0.80
CA ASN A 481 -2.35 -4.45 -0.28
C ASN A 481 -2.42 -3.84 1.13
N CYS A 482 -3.34 -2.90 1.36
CA CYS A 482 -3.54 -2.27 2.67
C CYS A 482 -3.85 -3.29 3.78
N ALA A 483 -4.39 -4.46 3.44
CA ALA A 483 -4.75 -5.49 4.41
C ALA A 483 -3.56 -5.91 5.28
N SER A 484 -2.34 -6.03 4.73
CA SER A 484 -1.16 -6.43 5.52
C SER A 484 -0.94 -5.52 6.73
N ALA A 485 -0.91 -4.20 6.50
CA ALA A 485 -0.74 -3.21 7.54
C ALA A 485 -1.94 -3.17 8.50
N MET A 486 -3.16 -3.29 7.97
CA MET A 486 -4.40 -3.23 8.75
C MET A 486 -4.61 -4.48 9.60
N ILE A 487 -4.23 -5.67 9.16
CA ILE A 487 -4.23 -6.90 9.97
C ILE A 487 -3.31 -6.72 11.19
N ALA A 488 -2.08 -6.29 10.97
CA ALA A 488 -1.10 -6.09 12.04
C ALA A 488 -1.56 -5.01 13.03
N LEU A 489 -1.98 -3.83 12.54
CA LEU A 489 -2.39 -2.70 13.37
C LEU A 489 -3.65 -3.01 14.19
N ASN A 490 -4.71 -3.51 13.56
CA ASN A 490 -5.97 -3.80 14.27
C ASN A 490 -5.78 -4.92 15.30
N SER A 491 -4.96 -5.95 15.01
CA SER A 491 -4.65 -7.01 15.97
C SER A 491 -3.83 -6.48 17.16
N ALA A 492 -2.80 -5.67 16.91
CA ALA A 492 -2.00 -5.07 17.97
C ALA A 492 -2.81 -4.16 18.89
N VAL A 493 -3.73 -3.36 18.32
CA VAL A 493 -4.62 -2.49 19.10
C VAL A 493 -5.67 -3.32 19.87
N ALA A 494 -6.21 -4.38 19.26
CA ALA A 494 -7.15 -5.28 19.94
C ALA A 494 -6.52 -5.94 21.18
N GLU A 495 -5.30 -6.47 21.05
CA GLU A 495 -4.55 -7.03 22.18
C GLU A 495 -4.30 -6.00 23.29
N ALA A 496 -3.85 -4.79 22.92
CA ALA A 496 -3.62 -3.72 23.88
C ALA A 496 -4.90 -3.37 24.66
N LEU A 497 -6.02 -3.20 23.97
CA LEU A 497 -7.34 -2.92 24.58
C LEU A 497 -7.81 -4.05 25.51
N ILE A 498 -7.61 -5.31 25.15
CA ILE A 498 -7.95 -6.47 25.99
C ILE A 498 -7.13 -6.46 27.28
N HIS A 499 -5.82 -6.23 27.17
CA HIS A 499 -4.92 -6.16 28.33
C HIS A 499 -5.22 -4.94 29.21
N PHE A 500 -5.52 -3.80 28.60
CA PHE A 500 -5.96 -2.61 29.30
C PHE A 500 -7.22 -2.88 30.11
N LYS A 501 -8.26 -3.41 29.45
CA LYS A 501 -9.54 -3.71 30.10
C LYS A 501 -9.37 -4.64 31.30
N LYS A 502 -8.62 -5.73 31.12
CA LYS A 502 -8.33 -6.67 32.21
C LYS A 502 -7.72 -5.98 33.43
N ARG A 503 -6.70 -5.15 33.22
CA ARG A 503 -6.01 -4.42 34.31
C ARG A 503 -6.91 -3.37 34.98
N VAL A 504 -7.78 -2.71 34.20
CA VAL A 504 -8.77 -1.76 34.75
C VAL A 504 -9.78 -2.51 35.61
N ASP A 505 -10.35 -3.61 35.11
CA ASP A 505 -11.34 -4.42 35.85
C ASP A 505 -10.77 -4.94 37.18
N GLU A 506 -9.52 -5.38 37.20
CA GLU A 506 -8.82 -5.80 38.41
C GLU A 506 -8.67 -4.68 39.47
N ARG A 507 -8.61 -3.40 39.03
CA ARG A 507 -8.41 -2.24 39.90
C ARG A 507 -9.71 -1.58 40.37
N ILE A 508 -10.81 -1.74 39.61
CA ILE A 508 -12.11 -1.10 39.92
C ILE A 508 -12.55 -1.37 41.38
N PRO A 509 -12.50 -2.60 41.97
CA PRO A 509 -12.96 -2.83 43.31
C PRO A 509 -12.22 -2.01 44.39
N ALA A 510 -10.91 -1.86 44.24
CA ALA A 510 -10.09 -1.11 45.17
C ALA A 510 -10.36 0.41 45.08
N PHE A 511 -10.51 0.93 43.86
CA PHE A 511 -10.81 2.35 43.62
C PHE A 511 -12.26 2.70 43.97
N ALA A 512 -13.22 1.84 43.70
CA ALA A 512 -14.62 2.03 44.11
C ALA A 512 -14.73 2.21 45.65
N LYS A 513 -14.05 1.33 46.40
CA LYS A 513 -14.02 1.42 47.88
C LYS A 513 -13.33 2.70 48.36
N LYS A 514 -12.24 3.11 47.70
CA LYS A 514 -11.45 4.29 48.05
C LYS A 514 -12.18 5.61 47.86
N TYR A 515 -13.02 5.70 46.81
CA TYR A 515 -13.75 6.90 46.42
C TYR A 515 -15.25 6.85 46.79
N GLU A 516 -15.67 5.89 47.59
CA GLU A 516 -17.04 5.76 48.06
C GLU A 516 -17.45 7.04 48.83
N GLY A 517 -18.58 7.66 48.47
CA GLY A 517 -19.10 8.88 49.07
C GLY A 517 -18.40 10.18 48.68
N THR A 518 -17.36 10.16 47.81
CA THR A 518 -16.62 11.36 47.43
C THR A 518 -17.20 12.07 46.20
N GLY A 519 -18.15 11.50 45.51
CA GLY A 519 -18.67 12.00 44.22
C GLY A 519 -17.76 11.74 43.02
N HIS A 520 -16.61 11.10 43.22
CA HIS A 520 -15.67 10.71 42.15
C HIS A 520 -15.92 9.30 41.66
N SER A 521 -15.79 9.05 40.35
CA SER A 521 -15.95 7.71 39.76
C SER A 521 -14.71 6.85 40.05
N GLY A 522 -14.90 5.75 40.81
CA GLY A 522 -13.85 4.77 41.05
C GLY A 522 -13.35 4.13 39.75
N VAL A 523 -14.21 3.97 38.75
CA VAL A 523 -13.87 3.43 37.41
C VAL A 523 -12.89 4.37 36.70
N PHE A 524 -13.16 5.68 36.68
CA PHE A 524 -12.28 6.63 36.00
C PHE A 524 -10.89 6.73 36.65
N HIS A 525 -10.83 6.59 37.98
CA HIS A 525 -9.55 6.55 38.68
C HIS A 525 -8.76 5.27 38.41
N ALA A 526 -9.43 4.12 38.24
CA ALA A 526 -8.80 2.88 37.81
C ALA A 526 -8.25 3.00 36.38
N ILE A 527 -9.01 3.61 35.47
CA ILE A 527 -8.57 3.91 34.10
C ILE A 527 -7.32 4.80 34.11
N ILE A 528 -7.33 5.91 34.83
CA ILE A 528 -6.20 6.84 34.91
C ILE A 528 -4.94 6.15 35.49
N ASP A 529 -5.11 5.30 36.46
CA ASP A 529 -4.01 4.58 37.10
C ASP A 529 -3.32 3.62 36.09
N VAL A 530 -4.12 2.88 35.29
CA VAL A 530 -3.59 2.02 34.22
C VAL A 530 -2.97 2.84 33.12
N LEU A 531 -3.60 3.92 32.67
CA LEU A 531 -3.08 4.79 31.61
C LEU A 531 -1.70 5.38 31.95
N ARG A 532 -1.46 5.73 33.21
CA ARG A 532 -0.15 6.22 33.65
C ARG A 532 0.98 5.22 33.43
N GLU A 533 0.71 3.96 33.73
CA GLU A 533 1.68 2.89 33.48
C GLU A 533 1.91 2.69 31.98
N ASP A 534 0.84 2.73 31.19
CA ASP A 534 0.90 2.51 29.75
C ASP A 534 1.59 3.68 29.02
N ILE A 535 1.31 4.93 29.39
CA ILE A 535 2.00 6.10 28.89
C ILE A 535 3.52 5.98 29.11
N LYS A 536 3.92 5.57 30.32
CA LYS A 536 5.33 5.38 30.66
C LYS A 536 5.93 4.22 29.84
N THR A 537 5.21 3.14 29.68
CA THR A 537 5.67 1.92 28.95
C THR A 537 5.84 2.21 27.46
N CYS A 538 4.87 2.87 26.81
CA CYS A 538 4.93 3.17 25.39
C CYS A 538 5.68 4.46 25.04
N LYS A 539 6.21 5.17 26.03
CA LYS A 539 6.97 6.42 25.79
C LYS A 539 8.09 6.31 24.76
N PRO A 540 8.85 5.18 24.68
CA PRO A 540 9.90 5.00 23.69
C PRO A 540 9.45 5.12 22.24
N ILE A 541 8.17 4.83 21.91
CA ILE A 541 7.65 4.90 20.53
C ILE A 541 7.43 6.36 20.07
N ARG A 542 7.27 7.33 21.00
CA ARG A 542 6.96 8.72 20.66
C ARG A 542 8.21 9.46 20.18
N PHE A 543 8.14 10.02 18.99
CA PHE A 543 9.23 10.80 18.42
C PHE A 543 8.71 11.95 17.55
N ASP A 544 9.03 13.18 17.94
CA ASP A 544 8.60 14.40 17.26
C ASP A 544 9.73 15.07 16.45
N GLY A 545 10.92 14.45 16.38
CA GLY A 545 12.10 14.97 15.70
C GLY A 545 12.23 14.56 14.23
N ASN A 546 13.43 14.79 13.67
CA ASN A 546 13.78 14.43 12.31
C ASN A 546 14.13 12.93 12.22
N GLY A 547 13.24 12.12 11.62
CA GLY A 547 13.41 10.68 11.44
C GLY A 547 14.53 10.27 10.45
N TYR A 548 15.08 11.22 9.69
CA TYR A 548 16.17 10.92 8.73
C TYR A 548 17.57 11.02 9.35
N SER A 549 17.69 11.52 10.57
CA SER A 549 19.01 11.73 11.18
C SER A 549 19.65 10.43 11.69
N ASP A 550 20.98 10.33 11.61
CA ASP A 550 21.73 9.20 12.16
C ASP A 550 21.59 9.11 13.68
N GLU A 551 21.47 10.26 14.35
CA GLU A 551 21.23 10.35 15.79
C GLU A 551 19.90 9.67 16.17
N TRP A 552 18.89 9.72 15.28
CA TRP A 552 17.63 9.00 15.49
C TRP A 552 17.83 7.49 15.47
N VAL A 553 18.63 6.95 14.56
CA VAL A 553 18.91 5.51 14.49
C VAL A 553 19.56 5.04 15.79
N GLU A 554 20.55 5.80 16.32
CA GLU A 554 21.20 5.49 17.59
C GLU A 554 20.22 5.58 18.77
N GLU A 555 19.37 6.60 18.78
CA GLU A 555 18.37 6.78 19.84
C GLU A 555 17.29 5.70 19.78
N ALA A 556 16.79 5.34 18.60
CA ALA A 556 15.82 4.27 18.40
C ALA A 556 16.35 2.93 18.92
N THR A 557 17.62 2.64 18.64
CA THR A 557 18.32 1.44 19.16
C THR A 557 18.37 1.45 20.71
N ARG A 558 18.71 2.59 21.31
CA ARG A 558 18.71 2.74 22.80
C ARG A 558 17.31 2.60 23.40
N ARG A 559 16.27 2.98 22.66
CA ARG A 559 14.87 2.83 23.07
C ARG A 559 14.32 1.41 22.86
N GLY A 560 15.09 0.51 22.25
CA GLY A 560 14.68 -0.86 21.95
C GLY A 560 13.72 -0.98 20.76
N LEU A 561 13.68 0.01 19.87
CA LEU A 561 12.91 -0.04 18.64
C LEU A 561 13.64 -0.86 17.56
N ASP A 562 12.90 -1.49 16.66
CA ASP A 562 13.48 -2.27 15.57
C ASP A 562 14.12 -1.37 14.51
N VAL A 563 15.44 -1.43 14.38
CA VAL A 563 16.24 -0.66 13.42
C VAL A 563 16.77 -1.52 12.26
N GLU A 564 16.39 -2.81 12.19
CA GLU A 564 16.81 -3.71 11.11
C GLU A 564 16.44 -3.14 9.73
N LYS A 565 17.34 -3.27 8.75
CA LYS A 565 17.14 -2.77 7.38
C LYS A 565 16.93 -3.89 6.35
N SER A 566 17.43 -5.07 6.63
CA SER A 566 17.33 -6.22 5.73
C SER A 566 15.88 -6.71 5.64
N CYS A 567 15.27 -6.53 4.50
CA CYS A 567 13.89 -6.92 4.23
C CYS A 567 13.60 -8.40 4.58
N PRO A 568 14.41 -9.39 4.12
CA PRO A 568 14.16 -10.80 4.47
C PRO A 568 14.35 -11.11 5.97
N ILE A 569 15.21 -10.37 6.69
CA ILE A 569 15.35 -10.54 8.15
C ILE A 569 14.12 -9.96 8.87
N ILE A 570 13.62 -8.81 8.42
CA ILE A 570 12.43 -8.17 8.99
C ILE A 570 11.20 -9.08 8.89
N PHE A 571 11.04 -9.87 7.83
CA PHE A 571 9.92 -10.81 7.72
C PHE A 571 9.86 -11.82 8.87
N LYS A 572 10.97 -12.16 9.51
CA LYS A 572 11.00 -13.06 10.67
C LYS A 572 10.17 -12.55 11.85
N ARG A 573 9.87 -11.24 11.92
CA ARG A 573 9.04 -10.64 12.97
C ARG A 573 7.61 -11.17 13.02
N TYR A 574 7.09 -11.71 11.93
CA TYR A 574 5.82 -12.43 11.94
C TYR A 574 5.86 -13.71 12.77
N LEU A 575 7.05 -14.31 12.93
CA LEU A 575 7.30 -15.56 13.67
C LEU A 575 7.86 -15.32 15.06
N ASP A 576 8.01 -14.08 15.52
CA ASP A 576 8.34 -13.77 16.89
C ASP A 576 7.24 -14.31 17.82
N LYS A 577 7.64 -14.78 19.00
CA LYS A 577 6.73 -15.43 19.96
C LYS A 577 5.51 -14.54 20.28
N GLU A 578 5.76 -13.26 20.50
CA GLU A 578 4.72 -12.28 20.81
C GLU A 578 3.73 -12.11 19.65
N SER A 579 4.20 -12.13 18.41
CA SER A 579 3.36 -12.04 17.22
C SER A 579 2.47 -13.26 17.07
N ILE A 580 3.03 -14.45 17.23
CA ILE A 580 2.28 -15.72 17.17
C ILE A 580 1.21 -15.77 18.27
N GLU A 581 1.59 -15.49 19.53
CA GLU A 581 0.68 -15.50 20.67
C GLU A 581 -0.48 -14.51 20.49
N MET A 582 -0.20 -13.31 20.00
CA MET A 582 -1.22 -12.30 19.69
C MET A 582 -2.20 -12.82 18.62
N PHE A 583 -1.72 -13.25 17.47
CA PHE A 583 -2.60 -13.68 16.38
C PHE A 583 -3.43 -14.93 16.74
N GLU A 584 -2.85 -15.90 17.44
CA GLU A 584 -3.58 -17.10 17.88
C GLU A 584 -4.61 -16.79 18.96
N SER A 585 -4.27 -15.94 19.95
CA SER A 585 -5.20 -15.56 21.03
C SER A 585 -6.41 -14.77 20.53
N LEU A 586 -6.21 -13.97 19.48
CA LEU A 586 -7.28 -13.21 18.82
C LEU A 586 -8.03 -14.03 17.75
N GLY A 587 -7.58 -15.26 17.44
CA GLY A 587 -8.17 -16.09 16.38
C GLY A 587 -7.99 -15.50 14.97
N VAL A 588 -6.99 -14.65 14.76
CA VAL A 588 -6.74 -13.99 13.47
C VAL A 588 -5.98 -14.90 12.52
N MET A 589 -4.88 -15.47 12.97
CA MET A 589 -4.05 -16.42 12.21
C MET A 589 -3.46 -17.48 13.16
N THR A 590 -3.36 -18.70 12.69
CA THR A 590 -2.60 -19.77 13.35
C THR A 590 -1.12 -19.62 13.06
N LYS A 591 -0.27 -20.24 13.88
CA LYS A 591 1.18 -20.32 13.64
C LYS A 591 1.47 -20.88 12.23
N LYS A 592 0.75 -21.93 11.81
CA LYS A 592 0.90 -22.55 10.48
C LYS A 592 0.61 -21.55 9.35
N GLU A 593 -0.45 -20.73 9.48
CA GLU A 593 -0.77 -19.68 8.52
C GLU A 593 0.30 -18.58 8.47
N LEU A 594 0.90 -18.23 9.62
CA LEU A 594 1.99 -17.25 9.70
C LEU A 594 3.27 -17.76 9.04
N GLU A 595 3.67 -19.01 9.33
CA GLU A 595 4.82 -19.66 8.70
C GLU A 595 4.66 -19.68 7.18
N ALA A 596 3.51 -20.14 6.69
CA ALA A 596 3.23 -20.20 5.26
C ALA A 596 3.25 -18.83 4.56
N ARG A 597 2.70 -17.79 5.20
CA ARG A 597 2.74 -16.43 4.66
C ARG A 597 4.16 -15.87 4.59
N ASN A 598 4.99 -16.21 5.56
CA ASN A 598 6.40 -15.83 5.56
C ASN A 598 7.18 -16.53 4.44
N GLU A 599 6.94 -17.81 4.21
CA GLU A 599 7.51 -18.54 3.07
C GLU A 599 7.18 -17.84 1.75
N VAL A 600 5.90 -17.47 1.54
CA VAL A 600 5.48 -16.72 0.35
C VAL A 600 6.19 -15.37 0.24
N LYS A 601 6.41 -14.66 1.36
CA LYS A 601 7.13 -13.37 1.35
C LYS A 601 8.60 -13.54 0.96
N TRP A 602 9.30 -14.52 1.51
CA TRP A 602 10.70 -14.81 1.16
C TRP A 602 10.85 -15.25 -0.29
N GLU A 603 9.96 -16.15 -0.74
CA GLU A 603 9.93 -16.59 -2.14
C GLU A 603 9.68 -15.43 -3.10
N THR A 604 8.72 -14.56 -2.78
CA THR A 604 8.38 -13.38 -3.60
C THR A 604 9.56 -12.41 -3.65
N TYR A 605 10.21 -12.13 -2.51
CA TYR A 605 11.41 -11.30 -2.45
C TYR A 605 12.52 -11.86 -3.35
N THR A 606 12.86 -13.12 -3.17
CA THR A 606 13.88 -13.82 -3.96
C THR A 606 13.58 -13.73 -5.46
N LYS A 607 12.35 -13.98 -5.87
CA LYS A 607 11.93 -13.93 -7.28
C LYS A 607 12.01 -12.52 -7.86
N LYS A 608 11.59 -11.49 -7.13
CA LYS A 608 11.70 -10.09 -7.59
C LYS A 608 13.17 -9.73 -7.85
N ILE A 609 14.06 -9.94 -6.88
CA ILE A 609 15.50 -9.66 -7.06
C ILE A 609 16.12 -10.53 -8.18
N GLN A 610 15.71 -11.79 -8.30
CA GLN A 610 16.17 -12.67 -9.37
C GLN A 610 15.78 -12.16 -10.76
N ILE A 611 14.55 -11.66 -10.92
CA ILE A 611 14.06 -11.09 -12.18
C ILE A 611 14.89 -9.83 -12.51
N GLU A 612 15.07 -8.93 -11.56
CA GLU A 612 15.88 -7.72 -11.74
C GLU A 612 17.33 -8.03 -12.16
N ALA A 613 17.94 -8.98 -11.46
CA ALA A 613 19.32 -9.41 -11.79
C ALA A 613 19.43 -9.98 -13.21
N ARG A 614 18.44 -10.76 -13.65
CA ARG A 614 18.43 -11.29 -15.02
C ARG A 614 18.20 -10.21 -16.08
N VAL A 615 17.27 -9.30 -15.83
CA VAL A 615 16.94 -8.19 -16.75
C VAL A 615 18.13 -7.24 -16.87
N LEU A 616 18.77 -6.88 -15.74
CA LEU A 616 19.95 -6.02 -15.76
C LEU A 616 21.10 -6.66 -16.52
N GLY A 617 21.37 -7.95 -16.28
CA GLY A 617 22.41 -8.69 -17.00
C GLY A 617 22.16 -8.75 -18.51
N ASP A 618 20.91 -9.04 -18.91
CA ASP A 618 20.53 -9.07 -20.33
C ASP A 618 20.68 -7.70 -21.00
N LEU A 619 20.15 -6.65 -20.39
CA LEU A 619 20.29 -5.29 -20.91
C LEU A 619 21.74 -4.84 -21.00
N SER A 620 22.55 -5.16 -20.00
CA SER A 620 23.99 -4.84 -19.99
C SER A 620 24.71 -5.47 -21.17
N MET A 621 24.54 -6.78 -21.35
CA MET A 621 25.31 -7.56 -22.35
C MET A 621 24.79 -7.38 -23.78
N ASN A 622 23.46 -7.26 -23.95
CA ASN A 622 22.84 -7.28 -25.29
C ASN A 622 22.45 -5.89 -25.82
N HIS A 623 22.40 -4.86 -24.95
CA HIS A 623 22.02 -3.50 -25.35
C HIS A 623 23.12 -2.47 -25.09
N ILE A 624 23.66 -2.41 -23.86
CA ILE A 624 24.55 -1.32 -23.43
C ILE A 624 25.98 -1.53 -23.95
N ILE A 625 26.60 -2.67 -23.69
CA ILE A 625 27.97 -2.98 -24.13
C ILE A 625 28.10 -2.88 -25.67
N PRO A 626 27.20 -3.48 -26.48
CA PRO A 626 27.26 -3.39 -27.92
C PRO A 626 27.20 -1.94 -28.44
N VAL A 627 26.36 -1.09 -27.87
CA VAL A 627 26.23 0.32 -28.28
C VAL A 627 27.46 1.13 -27.87
N ALA A 628 27.94 0.92 -26.64
CA ALA A 628 29.15 1.59 -26.16
C ALA A 628 30.39 1.23 -27.01
N THR A 629 30.56 -0.06 -27.34
CA THR A 629 31.63 -0.55 -28.21
C THR A 629 31.51 -0.04 -29.66
N HIS A 630 30.28 0.11 -30.16
CA HIS A 630 30.04 0.70 -31.47
C HIS A 630 30.50 2.16 -31.50
N TYR A 631 30.09 2.96 -30.51
CA TYR A 631 30.53 4.35 -30.38
C TYR A 631 32.07 4.47 -30.22
N GLN A 632 32.66 3.58 -29.40
CA GLN A 632 34.12 3.51 -29.26
C GLN A 632 34.81 3.27 -30.61
N SER A 633 34.27 2.41 -31.47
CA SER A 633 34.78 2.14 -32.81
C SER A 633 34.72 3.37 -33.72
N GLU A 634 33.68 4.20 -33.61
CA GLU A 634 33.58 5.48 -34.32
C GLU A 634 34.63 6.49 -33.84
N LEU A 635 34.88 6.56 -32.53
CA LEU A 635 35.93 7.41 -31.96
C LEU A 635 37.33 6.96 -32.40
N LEU A 636 37.62 5.63 -32.40
CA LEU A 636 38.86 5.07 -32.88
C LEU A 636 39.11 5.43 -34.33
N LYS A 637 38.13 5.29 -35.21
CA LYS A 637 38.20 5.67 -36.62
C LYS A 637 38.44 7.16 -36.79
N ASN A 638 37.88 8.01 -35.94
CA ASN A 638 38.15 9.45 -35.96
C ASN A 638 39.61 9.76 -35.58
N VAL A 639 40.15 9.08 -34.57
CA VAL A 639 41.57 9.22 -34.17
C VAL A 639 42.52 8.77 -35.30
N GLU A 640 42.21 7.64 -35.95
CA GLU A 640 42.95 7.14 -37.13
C GLU A 640 42.96 8.16 -38.27
N ASN A 641 41.80 8.68 -38.66
CA ASN A 641 41.68 9.71 -39.69
C ASN A 641 42.44 11.00 -39.33
N MET A 642 42.51 11.39 -38.06
CA MET A 642 43.33 12.54 -37.63
C MET A 642 44.82 12.25 -37.77
N ALA A 643 45.27 11.03 -37.51
CA ALA A 643 46.67 10.63 -37.67
C ALA A 643 47.10 10.58 -39.14
N ASP A 644 46.20 10.31 -40.07
CA ASP A 644 46.46 10.31 -41.51
C ASP A 644 46.60 11.71 -42.09
N ILE A 645 45.94 12.72 -41.50
CA ILE A 645 45.91 14.10 -42.03
C ILE A 645 47.01 14.99 -41.42
N PHE A 646 47.32 14.79 -40.15
CA PHE A 646 48.23 15.67 -39.38
C PHE A 646 49.49 14.92 -38.95
N ASP A 647 50.56 15.68 -38.63
CA ASP A 647 51.75 15.11 -38.00
C ASP A 647 51.34 14.51 -36.61
N LYS A 648 52.16 13.58 -36.11
CA LYS A 648 51.90 12.80 -34.92
C LYS A 648 51.60 13.65 -33.68
N GLU A 649 52.32 14.74 -33.46
CA GLU A 649 52.14 15.59 -32.28
C GLU A 649 50.82 16.34 -32.34
N LYS A 650 50.49 16.91 -33.50
CA LYS A 650 49.23 17.61 -33.72
C LYS A 650 48.06 16.67 -33.71
N ALA A 651 48.16 15.50 -34.32
CA ALA A 651 47.10 14.46 -34.29
C ALA A 651 46.79 14.04 -32.86
N MET A 652 47.81 13.73 -32.05
CA MET A 652 47.58 13.35 -30.63
C MET A 652 46.93 14.46 -29.82
N ARG A 653 47.36 15.71 -30.00
CA ARG A 653 46.78 16.86 -29.31
C ARG A 653 45.29 17.07 -29.64
N LEU A 654 44.95 16.97 -30.94
CA LEU A 654 43.57 17.15 -31.41
C LEU A 654 42.66 15.97 -31.03
N SER A 655 43.21 14.76 -30.94
CA SER A 655 42.48 13.54 -30.59
C SER A 655 42.45 13.25 -29.08
N ALA A 656 43.11 14.05 -28.24
CA ALA A 656 43.29 13.76 -26.81
C ALA A 656 41.96 13.49 -26.07
N ARG A 657 40.91 14.24 -26.42
CA ARG A 657 39.56 14.00 -25.86
C ARG A 657 38.99 12.63 -26.28
N ASN A 658 39.11 12.31 -27.58
CA ASN A 658 38.58 11.05 -28.11
C ASN A 658 39.33 9.85 -27.51
N ILE A 659 40.65 9.95 -27.38
CA ILE A 659 41.49 8.90 -26.74
C ILE A 659 41.02 8.66 -25.31
N LYS A 660 40.80 9.73 -24.53
CA LYS A 660 40.30 9.60 -23.15
C LYS A 660 38.92 8.93 -23.08
N LEU A 661 38.01 9.27 -24.00
CA LEU A 661 36.67 8.63 -24.07
C LEU A 661 36.79 7.15 -24.46
N ILE A 662 37.69 6.81 -25.40
CA ILE A 662 37.95 5.43 -25.81
C ILE A 662 38.43 4.58 -24.63
N GLU A 663 39.36 5.11 -23.82
CA GLU A 663 39.87 4.46 -22.61
C GLU A 663 38.74 4.28 -21.60
N GLU A 664 37.99 5.33 -21.30
CA GLU A 664 36.89 5.29 -20.33
C GLU A 664 35.80 4.31 -20.74
N ILE A 665 35.41 4.25 -22.01
CA ILE A 665 34.42 3.28 -22.51
C ILE A 665 34.95 1.85 -22.34
N ALA A 666 36.21 1.59 -22.68
CA ALA A 666 36.85 0.27 -22.54
C ALA A 666 36.88 -0.20 -21.08
N GLU A 667 37.26 0.68 -20.15
CA GLU A 667 37.33 0.38 -18.72
C GLU A 667 35.92 0.06 -18.16
N ARG A 668 34.91 0.88 -18.47
CA ARG A 668 33.55 0.71 -17.98
C ARG A 668 32.85 -0.53 -18.55
N THR A 669 33.02 -0.78 -19.87
CA THR A 669 32.44 -1.98 -20.49
C THR A 669 33.04 -3.27 -19.92
N SER A 670 34.38 -3.29 -19.72
CA SER A 670 35.05 -4.42 -19.07
C SER A 670 34.63 -4.59 -17.60
N ALA A 671 34.41 -3.51 -16.86
CA ALA A 671 33.92 -3.56 -15.50
C ALA A 671 32.48 -4.12 -15.44
N ILE A 672 31.59 -3.66 -16.33
CA ILE A 672 30.20 -4.16 -16.42
C ILE A 672 30.21 -5.67 -16.73
N GLU A 673 30.99 -6.11 -17.74
CA GLU A 673 31.08 -7.52 -18.13
C GLU A 673 31.47 -8.40 -16.93
N ARG A 674 32.57 -8.04 -16.23
CA ARG A 674 33.02 -8.74 -15.04
C ARG A 674 31.97 -8.77 -13.91
N MET A 675 31.34 -7.62 -13.63
CA MET A 675 30.31 -7.54 -12.57
C MET A 675 29.05 -8.32 -12.93
N VAL A 676 28.67 -8.41 -14.21
CA VAL A 676 27.55 -9.27 -14.65
C VAL A 676 27.91 -10.76 -14.46
N GLU A 677 29.15 -11.18 -14.76
CA GLU A 677 29.60 -12.55 -14.48
C GLU A 677 29.55 -12.86 -12.98
N GLU A 678 30.03 -11.94 -12.13
CA GLU A 678 29.96 -12.06 -10.67
C GLU A 678 28.49 -12.11 -10.17
N LEU A 679 27.59 -11.31 -10.75
CA LEU A 679 26.15 -11.31 -10.47
C LEU A 679 25.50 -12.67 -10.78
N VAL A 680 25.84 -13.23 -11.95
CA VAL A 680 25.35 -14.56 -12.37
C VAL A 680 25.83 -15.65 -11.42
N GLU A 681 27.08 -15.61 -11.01
CA GLU A 681 27.64 -16.60 -10.07
C GLU A 681 27.04 -16.46 -8.68
N ALA A 682 26.93 -15.25 -8.12
CA ALA A 682 26.26 -15.01 -6.84
C ALA A 682 24.82 -15.55 -6.83
N ARG A 683 24.06 -15.29 -7.92
CA ARG A 683 22.71 -15.80 -8.09
C ARG A 683 22.65 -17.33 -8.15
N LYS A 684 23.61 -17.99 -8.83
CA LYS A 684 23.70 -19.47 -8.86
C LYS A 684 23.96 -20.04 -7.48
N GLN A 685 24.87 -19.43 -6.71
CA GLN A 685 25.19 -19.87 -5.35
C GLN A 685 23.98 -19.70 -4.42
N ALA A 686 23.28 -18.56 -4.47
CA ALA A 686 22.08 -18.35 -3.69
C ALA A 686 20.95 -19.34 -4.04
N ASN A 687 20.82 -19.73 -5.31
CA ASN A 687 19.80 -20.70 -5.75
C ASN A 687 19.98 -22.13 -5.23
N ILE A 688 21.18 -22.50 -4.79
CA ILE A 688 21.46 -23.84 -4.23
C ILE A 688 20.88 -23.98 -2.81
N ILE A 689 20.65 -22.86 -2.12
CA ILE A 689 20.09 -22.85 -0.76
C ILE A 689 18.63 -23.31 -0.83
N GLU A 690 18.28 -24.31 -0.02
CA GLU A 690 16.93 -24.89 -0.01
C GLU A 690 15.96 -24.09 0.89
N ASP A 691 16.43 -23.60 2.04
CA ASP A 691 15.62 -22.79 2.96
C ASP A 691 15.32 -21.41 2.35
N GLU A 692 14.04 -21.07 2.21
CA GLU A 692 13.63 -19.84 1.54
C GLU A 692 14.03 -18.57 2.29
N SER A 693 14.09 -18.60 3.64
CA SER A 693 14.58 -17.47 4.44
C SER A 693 16.06 -17.22 4.21
N GLU A 694 16.89 -18.28 4.28
CA GLU A 694 18.33 -18.17 4.06
C GLU A 694 18.65 -17.81 2.60
N LYS A 695 17.91 -18.35 1.65
CA LYS A 695 17.99 -17.98 0.24
C LYS A 695 17.70 -16.49 0.03
N ALA A 696 16.61 -15.98 0.61
CA ALA A 696 16.25 -14.57 0.52
C ALA A 696 17.33 -13.66 1.14
N ILE A 697 17.93 -14.06 2.28
CA ILE A 697 19.05 -13.34 2.89
C ILE A 697 20.28 -13.38 1.98
N ALA A 698 20.61 -14.51 1.36
CA ALA A 698 21.72 -14.62 0.42
C ALA A 698 21.51 -13.74 -0.82
N TYR A 699 20.26 -13.63 -1.32
CA TYR A 699 19.92 -12.70 -2.40
C TYR A 699 20.11 -11.24 -1.99
N HIS A 700 19.66 -10.87 -0.79
CA HIS A 700 19.85 -9.51 -0.24
C HIS A 700 21.34 -9.17 -0.08
N ASP A 701 22.14 -10.07 0.50
CA ASP A 701 23.52 -9.76 0.86
C ASP A 701 24.51 -9.86 -0.31
N SER A 702 24.24 -10.73 -1.28
CA SER A 702 25.21 -11.09 -2.31
C SER A 702 24.79 -10.74 -3.74
N VAL A 703 23.49 -10.63 -4.01
CA VAL A 703 22.96 -10.36 -5.38
C VAL A 703 22.52 -8.91 -5.51
N GLU A 704 21.68 -8.44 -4.62
CA GLU A 704 21.09 -7.09 -4.70
C GLU A 704 22.12 -5.96 -4.75
N PRO A 705 23.20 -5.94 -3.93
CA PRO A 705 24.19 -4.85 -4.00
C PRO A 705 24.89 -4.74 -5.35
N LYS A 706 25.06 -5.87 -6.07
CA LYS A 706 25.71 -5.87 -7.40
C LYS A 706 24.84 -5.17 -8.47
N LEU A 707 23.54 -5.06 -8.26
CA LEU A 707 22.66 -4.32 -9.18
C LEU A 707 23.01 -2.83 -9.21
N ASP A 708 23.26 -2.25 -8.05
CA ASP A 708 23.64 -0.82 -7.94
C ASP A 708 25.04 -0.55 -8.49
N ASP A 709 26.00 -1.47 -8.27
CA ASP A 709 27.36 -1.35 -8.82
C ASP A 709 27.34 -1.36 -10.37
N ILE A 710 26.60 -2.29 -10.98
CA ILE A 710 26.45 -2.38 -12.43
C ILE A 710 25.72 -1.14 -12.96
N ARG A 711 24.64 -0.73 -12.31
CA ARG A 711 23.91 0.48 -12.64
C ARG A 711 24.81 1.71 -12.69
N TYR A 712 25.67 1.89 -11.69
CA TYR A 712 26.59 3.02 -11.62
C TYR A 712 27.45 3.13 -12.88
N GLU A 713 28.03 2.05 -13.34
CA GLU A 713 28.87 2.05 -14.55
C GLU A 713 28.06 2.33 -15.83
N ILE A 714 26.85 1.80 -15.92
CA ILE A 714 25.95 2.05 -17.04
C ILE A 714 25.49 3.51 -17.09
N ASP A 715 25.13 4.08 -15.95
CA ASP A 715 24.68 5.48 -15.86
C ASP A 715 25.83 6.46 -16.24
N LYS A 716 27.08 6.08 -16.00
CA LYS A 716 28.24 6.81 -16.51
C LYS A 716 28.41 6.68 -18.04
N LEU A 717 28.19 5.49 -18.60
CA LEU A 717 28.19 5.31 -20.06
C LEU A 717 27.08 6.12 -20.74
N GLU A 718 25.92 6.27 -20.12
CA GLU A 718 24.79 7.08 -20.62
C GLU A 718 25.19 8.55 -20.85
N LEU A 719 26.15 9.08 -20.07
CA LEU A 719 26.64 10.46 -20.20
C LEU A 719 27.65 10.67 -21.33
N ILE A 720 28.36 9.62 -21.73
CA ILE A 720 29.49 9.75 -22.66
C ILE A 720 29.22 9.14 -24.02
N VAL A 721 28.35 8.15 -24.14
CA VAL A 721 27.93 7.57 -25.42
C VAL A 721 27.03 8.56 -26.17
N ASP A 722 27.20 8.62 -27.49
CA ASP A 722 26.42 9.50 -28.36
C ASP A 722 24.92 9.28 -28.13
N ASP A 723 24.19 10.37 -27.89
CA ASP A 723 22.78 10.34 -27.55
C ASP A 723 21.92 9.70 -28.67
N SER A 724 22.35 9.82 -29.92
CA SER A 724 21.65 9.22 -31.05
C SER A 724 21.77 7.70 -31.12
N LEU A 725 22.80 7.15 -30.47
CA LEU A 725 23.03 5.70 -30.39
C LEU A 725 22.43 5.07 -29.14
N TRP A 726 22.21 5.86 -28.07
CA TRP A 726 21.71 5.32 -26.80
C TRP A 726 20.36 4.64 -26.97
N PRO A 727 20.22 3.35 -26.59
CA PRO A 727 19.08 2.54 -27.03
C PRO A 727 17.81 2.73 -26.22
N LEU A 728 17.93 3.19 -24.96
CA LEU A 728 16.81 3.23 -24.01
C LEU A 728 16.31 4.66 -23.78
N PRO A 729 14.99 4.88 -23.60
CA PRO A 729 14.47 6.16 -23.16
C PRO A 729 15.12 6.63 -21.86
N LYS A 730 15.57 7.89 -21.84
CA LYS A 730 16.22 8.53 -20.70
C LYS A 730 15.21 9.11 -19.72
N TYR A 731 15.62 9.39 -18.49
CA TYR A 731 14.75 9.98 -17.47
C TYR A 731 14.05 11.26 -17.91
N ARG A 732 14.76 12.14 -18.67
CA ARG A 732 14.14 13.35 -19.24
C ARG A 732 12.95 13.07 -20.16
N GLU A 733 12.91 11.91 -20.80
CA GLU A 733 11.81 11.51 -21.68
C GLU A 733 10.70 10.82 -20.90
N LEU A 734 11.07 9.92 -19.99
CA LEU A 734 10.12 9.19 -19.15
C LEU A 734 9.33 10.10 -18.19
N LEU A 735 9.98 11.14 -17.65
CA LEU A 735 9.43 12.00 -16.61
C LEU A 735 8.79 13.30 -17.14
N PHE A 736 9.12 13.74 -18.34
CA PHE A 736 8.67 15.06 -18.83
C PHE A 736 7.85 15.02 -20.12
N ILE A 737 7.70 13.85 -20.77
CA ILE A 737 6.78 13.67 -21.90
C ILE A 737 5.45 13.14 -21.38
N ARG A 738 4.41 13.97 -21.47
CA ARG A 738 3.07 13.73 -20.90
C ARG A 738 1.96 14.24 -21.83
#